data_bf983e835d8f1e43bf239a5c51e68b81
#
_entry.id   bf983e835d8f1e43bf239a5c51e68b81
#
_cell.length_a   1.000
_cell.length_b   1.000
_cell.length_c   1.000
_cell.angle_alpha   90.00
_cell.angle_beta   90.00
_cell.angle_gamma   90.00
#
_symmetry.space_group_name_H-M   'P 1'
#
loop_
_entity.id
_entity.type
_entity.pdbx_description
1 polymer ?
#
loop_
_entity_poly.entity_id
_entity_poly.type
_entity_poly.pdbx_seq_one_letter_code
_entity_poly.pdbx_strand_id
1 'polypeptide(L)'
;MPSHAKSSLEAGLVALKQGNYQTAIAQLEPIASSQSNATASLQAQVGLVMAYARSGEVPKAIAFSQNLIESNNPQVQEWATRALEHLTKRKKPEQESKKVETGFVAFENSTPDSTPDSTPETPTFEEKPNEQVIETKSDDIPPMVPLAKLKATLATPPPPPTAPLSGFMGSVTRTQAKLFGVIYWRQAQRARAWQPLRKPKLIPLRLLSAGTFIALFWVMREILKLAMGFINQTLVKLPYLEPLQLLYRDPTQVLLIALVILIGVSPWLLDLLLANLYGQREFPKDVLNTHSREAVRVLQRCCQQRHWPLPKLRVLPTAAPIILTYGSLPRNARIVVSQGLLEQLADDEIAIIYATQLGHIAHWDFAVMSLLLLVTLPTHKLYQQVSELGDKISAKIWRWPVTILASLIYGVWCLLTGTALWLSRLRLYYSDRVAAEITGNPNALIRALLKIAIGVAADIQKEEETSWQLESLNLLTPVSYQQSLSLGTIASNLSFESFLKWDTANPYRRWFTINNSHPLMGDRIERLCQIARHWHLDTELHFASVPSKVKRQSFLLQIAPWLGIPLGVLFAALVWITWQLAFALKFLNLKWIYEDWSFITGCLLIGFSIGTVMRINSFFPDIKPATVQTDDSLPNLLSDPSALPIDSISVRLVGKLLGRQGTSNSLAQDLIFQSSAGLVKLHHISWLGQSVNHQDLIGRQIIVTGWFRRGATPWIDIQTLETQSGKTIHSPHPIWSTFLAVAAQAWGAYVFLTG
;
A
#
# COMPACT_ATOMS: atom_id res chain seq x y z
N MET A 1 55.62 0.24 10.84
CA MET A 1 54.65 -0.61 11.56
C MET A 1 53.37 0.12 12.02
N PRO A 2 52.91 1.29 11.46
CA PRO A 2 51.59 1.86 11.85
C PRO A 2 50.39 1.36 11.06
N SER A 3 50.55 0.65 9.97
CA SER A 3 49.41 0.19 9.13
C SER A 3 48.68 -1.04 9.69
N HIS A 4 49.36 -1.95 10.36
CA HIS A 4 48.74 -3.16 10.94
C HIS A 4 47.84 -2.86 12.15
N ALA A 5 48.21 -1.90 12.99
CA ALA A 5 47.42 -1.52 14.16
C ALA A 5 46.08 -0.84 13.78
N LYS A 6 46.07 -0.08 12.68
CA LYS A 6 44.83 0.56 12.18
C LYS A 6 43.86 -0.45 11.58
N SER A 7 44.35 -1.45 10.84
CA SER A 7 43.47 -2.47 10.25
C SER A 7 42.87 -3.40 11.31
N SER A 8 43.60 -3.70 12.39
CA SER A 8 43.06 -4.52 13.48
C SER A 8 42.10 -3.78 14.40
N LEU A 9 42.28 -2.48 14.61
CA LEU A 9 41.31 -1.63 15.33
C LEU A 9 39.97 -1.56 14.56
N GLU A 10 40.00 -1.31 13.26
CA GLU A 10 38.82 -1.28 12.43
C GLU A 10 38.11 -2.64 12.39
N ALA A 11 38.87 -3.74 12.30
CA ALA A 11 38.32 -5.09 12.35
C ALA A 11 37.65 -5.41 13.70
N GLY A 12 38.26 -5.02 14.84
CA GLY A 12 37.70 -5.19 16.16
C GLY A 12 36.41 -4.36 16.38
N LEU A 13 36.36 -3.14 15.87
CA LEU A 13 35.17 -2.30 15.93
C LEU A 13 34.05 -2.79 14.99
N VAL A 14 34.38 -3.38 13.87
CA VAL A 14 33.41 -4.06 12.98
C VAL A 14 32.83 -5.30 13.63
N ALA A 15 33.68 -6.14 14.26
CA ALA A 15 33.24 -7.32 15.01
C ALA A 15 32.29 -6.92 16.17
N LEU A 16 32.57 -5.81 16.87
CA LEU A 16 31.70 -5.27 17.90
C LEU A 16 30.33 -4.85 17.36
N LYS A 17 30.30 -4.21 16.19
CA LYS A 17 29.03 -3.83 15.51
C LYS A 17 28.22 -5.01 15.03
N GLN A 18 28.88 -6.10 14.64
CA GLN A 18 28.25 -7.35 14.20
C GLN A 18 27.74 -8.21 15.37
N GLY A 19 27.99 -7.81 16.61
CA GLY A 19 27.60 -8.57 17.80
C GLY A 19 28.52 -9.73 18.15
N ASN A 20 29.66 -9.85 17.49
CA ASN A 20 30.65 -10.88 17.76
C ASN A 20 31.65 -10.39 18.83
N TYR A 21 31.20 -10.37 20.08
CA TYR A 21 31.93 -9.74 21.20
C TYR A 21 33.25 -10.42 21.54
N GLN A 22 33.33 -11.73 21.41
CA GLN A 22 34.57 -12.49 21.68
C GLN A 22 35.69 -12.14 20.69
N THR A 23 35.34 -12.08 19.41
CA THR A 23 36.30 -11.69 18.35
C THR A 23 36.70 -10.22 18.49
N ALA A 24 35.75 -9.34 18.89
CA ALA A 24 36.02 -7.93 19.15
C ALA A 24 37.01 -7.75 20.32
N ILE A 25 36.82 -8.50 21.42
CA ILE A 25 37.75 -8.50 22.58
C ILE A 25 39.14 -8.93 22.18
N ALA A 26 39.26 -10.07 21.49
CA ALA A 26 40.56 -10.61 21.06
C ALA A 26 41.35 -9.63 20.15
N GLN A 27 40.67 -8.82 19.35
CA GLN A 27 41.30 -7.87 18.43
C GLN A 27 41.58 -6.50 19.07
N LEU A 28 40.78 -6.06 20.04
CA LEU A 28 40.92 -4.76 20.66
C LEU A 28 41.83 -4.76 21.88
N GLU A 29 41.97 -5.89 22.61
CA GLU A 29 42.77 -6.01 23.82
C GLU A 29 44.29 -5.74 23.61
N PRO A 30 44.94 -6.28 22.53
CA PRO A 30 46.34 -5.96 22.25
C PRO A 30 46.58 -4.51 21.85
N ILE A 31 45.57 -3.81 21.31
CA ILE A 31 45.67 -2.41 20.91
C ILE A 31 45.45 -1.47 22.12
N ALA A 32 44.55 -1.86 23.02
CA ALA A 32 44.30 -1.14 24.25
C ALA A 32 45.50 -1.05 25.19
N SER A 33 46.37 -2.08 25.13
CA SER A 33 47.59 -2.18 25.93
C SER A 33 48.83 -1.57 25.24
N SER A 34 48.76 -1.21 23.95
CA SER A 34 49.88 -0.66 23.21
C SER A 34 50.04 0.88 23.46
N GLN A 35 51.25 1.29 23.90
CA GLN A 35 51.56 2.70 24.13
C GLN A 35 51.89 3.54 22.87
N SER A 36 51.88 2.93 21.67
CA SER A 36 52.36 3.55 20.45
C SER A 36 51.43 4.56 19.77
N ASN A 37 50.14 4.60 20.13
CA ASN A 37 49.15 5.57 19.59
C ASN A 37 48.07 5.84 20.63
N ALA A 38 48.16 6.92 21.37
CA ALA A 38 47.23 7.28 22.47
C ALA A 38 45.75 7.33 22.04
N THR A 39 45.47 7.78 20.81
CA THR A 39 44.08 7.87 20.30
C THR A 39 43.51 6.53 19.88
N ALA A 40 44.33 5.65 19.29
CA ALA A 40 43.87 4.29 18.90
C ALA A 40 43.68 3.42 20.16
N SER A 41 44.51 3.57 21.17
CA SER A 41 44.40 2.87 22.45
C SER A 41 43.13 3.30 23.20
N LEU A 42 42.80 4.59 23.26
CA LEU A 42 41.55 5.08 23.86
C LEU A 42 40.31 4.57 23.13
N GLN A 43 40.34 4.54 21.82
CA GLN A 43 39.23 3.98 21.02
C GLN A 43 39.07 2.47 21.24
N ALA A 44 40.16 1.73 21.36
CA ALA A 44 40.12 0.30 21.66
C ALA A 44 39.59 0.04 23.08
N GLN A 45 39.97 0.85 24.08
CA GLN A 45 39.49 0.76 25.45
C GLN A 45 37.97 1.05 25.55
N VAL A 46 37.46 2.08 24.87
CA VAL A 46 36.02 2.33 24.76
C VAL A 46 35.28 1.18 24.10
N GLY A 47 35.85 0.60 23.03
CA GLY A 47 35.31 -0.59 22.38
C GLY A 47 35.26 -1.81 23.30
N LEU A 48 36.29 -2.01 24.13
CA LEU A 48 36.37 -3.09 25.12
C LEU A 48 35.34 -2.97 26.24
N VAL A 49 35.10 -1.75 26.77
CA VAL A 49 34.03 -1.55 27.75
C VAL A 49 32.68 -2.02 27.20
N MET A 50 32.39 -1.68 25.94
CA MET A 50 31.15 -2.10 25.31
C MET A 50 31.10 -3.61 25.05
N ALA A 51 32.20 -4.20 24.60
CA ALA A 51 32.30 -5.62 24.34
C ALA A 51 32.14 -6.44 25.62
N TYR A 52 32.82 -6.09 26.70
CA TYR A 52 32.72 -6.76 28.00
C TYR A 52 31.35 -6.55 28.66
N ALA A 53 30.76 -5.38 28.56
CA ALA A 53 29.42 -5.12 29.08
C ALA A 53 28.35 -5.97 28.39
N ARG A 54 28.51 -6.26 27.12
CA ARG A 54 27.53 -7.06 26.33
C ARG A 54 27.82 -8.57 26.35
N SER A 55 29.08 -8.97 26.54
CA SER A 55 29.44 -10.39 26.73
C SER A 55 29.08 -10.92 28.13
N GLY A 56 28.71 -10.03 29.07
CA GLY A 56 28.37 -10.41 30.45
C GLY A 56 29.52 -10.29 31.43
N GLU A 57 30.71 -9.94 30.99
CA GLU A 57 31.90 -9.74 31.84
C GLU A 57 31.92 -8.34 32.50
N VAL A 58 30.86 -8.02 33.23
CA VAL A 58 30.63 -6.72 33.87
C VAL A 58 31.81 -6.25 34.76
N PRO A 59 32.51 -7.09 35.53
CA PRO A 59 33.65 -6.64 36.33
C PRO A 59 34.79 -6.07 35.51
N LYS A 60 35.11 -6.66 34.34
CA LYS A 60 36.13 -6.13 33.43
C LYS A 60 35.69 -4.83 32.77
N ALA A 61 34.42 -4.74 32.38
CA ALA A 61 33.86 -3.47 31.84
C ALA A 61 33.98 -2.33 32.85
N ILE A 62 33.74 -2.57 34.13
CA ILE A 62 33.89 -1.60 35.22
C ILE A 62 35.36 -1.16 35.35
N ALA A 63 36.31 -2.11 35.35
CA ALA A 63 37.72 -1.80 35.46
C ALA A 63 38.23 -0.90 34.31
N PHE A 64 37.85 -1.24 33.06
CA PHE A 64 38.19 -0.40 31.90
C PHE A 64 37.50 0.96 31.91
N SER A 65 36.27 1.06 32.45
CA SER A 65 35.60 2.36 32.61
C SER A 65 36.30 3.24 33.65
N GLN A 66 36.79 2.68 34.75
CA GLN A 66 37.57 3.41 35.77
C GLN A 66 38.86 3.95 35.19
N ASN A 67 39.60 3.18 34.42
CA ASN A 67 40.83 3.63 33.75
C ASN A 67 40.56 4.75 32.72
N LEU A 68 39.40 4.76 32.09
CA LEU A 68 39.02 5.79 31.11
C LEU A 68 38.63 7.14 31.80
N ILE A 69 38.23 7.13 33.07
CA ILE A 69 37.95 8.36 33.83
C ILE A 69 39.23 9.11 34.09
N GLU A 70 40.41 8.47 34.20
CA GLU A 70 41.71 9.09 34.38
C GLU A 70 42.33 9.60 33.08
N SER A 71 41.66 9.46 31.94
CA SER A 71 42.17 9.88 30.63
C SER A 71 42.16 11.39 30.46
N ASN A 72 43.15 11.97 29.75
CA ASN A 72 43.24 13.40 29.48
C ASN A 72 42.19 13.96 28.49
N ASN A 73 41.21 13.18 28.08
CA ASN A 73 40.17 13.63 27.14
C ASN A 73 38.82 13.82 27.86
N PRO A 74 38.31 15.04 27.97
CA PRO A 74 37.09 15.33 28.72
C PRO A 74 35.84 14.64 28.23
N GLN A 75 35.74 14.37 26.91
CA GLN A 75 34.61 13.66 26.33
C GLN A 75 34.61 12.16 26.68
N VAL A 76 35.80 11.58 26.79
CA VAL A 76 35.95 10.16 27.17
C VAL A 76 35.72 10.00 28.67
N GLN A 77 36.14 10.95 29.49
CA GLN A 77 35.87 10.96 30.94
C GLN A 77 34.36 11.01 31.24
N GLU A 78 33.65 11.94 30.59
CA GLU A 78 32.22 12.09 30.76
C GLU A 78 31.47 10.82 30.35
N TRP A 79 31.85 10.23 29.19
CA TRP A 79 31.28 8.97 28.73
C TRP A 79 31.56 7.82 29.70
N ALA A 80 32.81 7.69 30.18
CA ALA A 80 33.21 6.63 31.09
C ALA A 80 32.50 6.71 32.44
N THR A 81 32.29 7.94 32.97
CA THR A 81 31.54 8.19 34.21
C THR A 81 30.08 7.67 34.07
N ARG A 82 29.41 8.02 32.96
CA ARG A 82 28.03 7.53 32.69
C ARG A 82 27.98 6.01 32.50
N ALA A 83 28.96 5.46 31.81
CA ALA A 83 29.04 3.99 31.60
C ALA A 83 29.24 3.26 32.95
N LEU A 84 30.08 3.78 33.82
CA LEU A 84 30.33 3.24 35.16
C LEU A 84 29.04 3.26 36.01
N GLU A 85 28.32 4.36 36.01
CA GLU A 85 27.05 4.49 36.73
C GLU A 85 26.02 3.46 36.29
N HIS A 86 25.90 3.24 34.99
CA HIS A 86 25.02 2.21 34.44
C HIS A 86 25.44 0.76 34.79
N LEU A 87 26.73 0.48 34.74
CA LEU A 87 27.26 -0.83 35.05
C LEU A 87 27.13 -1.17 36.56
N THR A 88 27.26 -0.18 37.43
CA THR A 88 27.08 -0.34 38.87
C THR A 88 25.62 -0.48 39.29
N LYS A 89 24.69 0.23 38.66
CA LYS A 89 23.24 0.04 38.87
C LYS A 89 22.78 -1.38 38.47
N ARG A 90 23.41 -1.95 37.44
CA ARG A 90 23.08 -3.32 36.97
C ARG A 90 23.57 -4.45 37.91
N LYS A 91 24.54 -4.15 38.78
CA LYS A 91 25.08 -5.13 39.73
C LYS A 91 24.21 -5.32 41.00
N LYS A 92 23.26 -4.42 41.31
CA LYS A 92 22.45 -4.44 42.51
C LYS A 92 21.25 -5.42 42.55
N PRO A 93 20.68 -5.96 41.43
CA PRO A 93 19.55 -6.87 41.49
C PRO A 93 19.88 -8.36 41.51
N GLU A 94 21.14 -8.80 41.51
CA GLU A 94 21.45 -10.22 41.28
C GLU A 94 21.56 -11.08 42.58
N GLN A 95 21.35 -10.49 43.75
CA GLN A 95 21.39 -11.25 45.02
C GLN A 95 20.01 -11.66 45.59
N GLU A 96 18.88 -11.24 44.99
CA GLU A 96 17.55 -11.56 45.54
C GLU A 96 16.59 -12.31 44.63
N SER A 97 16.98 -12.84 43.49
CA SER A 97 16.07 -13.66 42.67
C SER A 97 16.66 -14.98 42.21
N LYS A 98 16.97 -15.83 43.18
CA LYS A 98 16.93 -17.30 43.03
C LYS A 98 15.67 -17.81 43.70
N LYS A 99 14.53 -17.67 43.05
CA LYS A 99 13.30 -18.49 43.15
C LYS A 99 12.19 -17.70 42.50
N VAL A 100 11.88 -18.00 41.28
CA VAL A 100 10.54 -18.30 40.77
C VAL A 100 10.70 -18.73 39.30
N GLU A 101 10.68 -20.02 39.13
CA GLU A 101 10.42 -20.66 37.84
C GLU A 101 8.95 -20.45 37.44
N THR A 102 8.79 -20.27 36.13
CA THR A 102 7.63 -20.74 35.36
C THR A 102 6.24 -20.64 36.02
N GLY A 103 5.49 -19.65 35.65
CA GLY A 103 4.08 -19.56 35.94
C GLY A 103 3.26 -18.97 34.79
N PHE A 104 3.04 -19.74 33.72
CA PHE A 104 1.93 -19.53 32.81
C PHE A 104 0.69 -20.17 33.45
N VAL A 105 -0.22 -19.36 34.00
CA VAL A 105 -1.52 -19.82 34.48
C VAL A 105 -2.48 -19.86 33.31
N ALA A 106 -2.95 -21.06 32.99
CA ALA A 106 -4.07 -21.32 32.11
C ALA A 106 -5.36 -20.80 32.78
N PHE A 107 -6.19 -20.08 31.98
CA PHE A 107 -7.54 -19.72 32.37
C PHE A 107 -8.43 -20.98 32.26
N GLU A 108 -8.86 -21.52 33.41
CA GLU A 108 -9.95 -22.48 33.48
C GLU A 108 -11.30 -21.76 33.54
N ASN A 109 -12.24 -22.26 32.73
CA ASN A 109 -13.66 -21.91 32.77
C ASN A 109 -14.34 -22.41 34.02
N SER A 110 -15.06 -21.56 34.72
CA SER A 110 -16.16 -21.98 35.56
C SER A 110 -17.40 -21.12 35.32
N THR A 111 -18.48 -21.81 35.04
CA THR A 111 -19.85 -21.35 34.85
C THR A 111 -20.52 -20.95 36.17
N PRO A 112 -21.63 -20.19 36.10
CA PRO A 112 -22.15 -19.45 37.23
C PRO A 112 -23.26 -20.17 37.98
N ASP A 113 -23.40 -19.90 39.27
CA ASP A 113 -24.70 -20.04 39.88
C ASP A 113 -24.94 -19.07 41.06
N SER A 114 -26.15 -18.47 41.04
CA SER A 114 -26.99 -17.95 42.08
C SER A 114 -26.59 -16.75 42.97
N THR A 115 -27.36 -15.70 42.81
CA THR A 115 -27.76 -14.59 43.71
C THR A 115 -28.37 -15.06 45.06
N PRO A 116 -28.71 -14.23 46.12
CA PRO A 116 -28.79 -12.76 46.15
C PRO A 116 -28.38 -12.08 47.47
N ASP A 117 -28.43 -10.74 47.45
CA ASP A 117 -28.88 -9.80 48.48
C ASP A 117 -27.92 -9.22 49.53
N SER A 118 -27.87 -7.92 49.51
CA SER A 118 -28.00 -6.89 50.55
C SER A 118 -26.95 -5.76 50.49
N THR A 119 -27.45 -4.59 50.15
CA THR A 119 -26.93 -3.25 50.48
C THR A 119 -27.18 -2.98 52.00
N PRO A 120 -26.63 -1.93 52.67
CA PRO A 120 -26.02 -0.68 52.20
C PRO A 120 -24.87 -0.12 53.10
N GLU A 121 -24.48 1.09 52.74
CA GLU A 121 -23.96 2.19 53.56
C GLU A 121 -22.53 2.70 53.29
N THR A 122 -22.52 3.92 52.78
CA THR A 122 -21.46 4.92 52.80
C THR A 122 -21.19 5.42 54.22
N PRO A 123 -20.00 5.88 54.58
CA PRO A 123 -19.83 7.34 54.61
C PRO A 123 -18.47 7.92 54.13
N THR A 124 -18.61 9.08 53.61
CA THR A 124 -17.67 10.17 53.34
C THR A 124 -16.73 10.47 54.50
N PHE A 125 -15.44 10.74 54.20
CA PHE A 125 -14.66 11.81 54.85
C PHE A 125 -13.53 12.34 53.96
N GLU A 126 -13.45 13.65 53.87
CA GLU A 126 -12.39 14.49 53.30
C GLU A 126 -11.10 14.38 54.12
N GLU A 127 -9.98 14.50 53.41
CA GLU A 127 -8.92 15.51 53.74
C GLU A 127 -7.69 15.34 52.82
N LYS A 128 -7.30 16.42 52.20
CA LYS A 128 -5.96 16.66 51.61
C LYS A 128 -5.01 17.07 52.75
N PRO A 129 -3.67 16.92 52.67
CA PRO A 129 -2.86 17.57 51.66
C PRO A 129 -1.53 16.89 51.30
N ASN A 130 -1.00 17.37 50.16
CA ASN A 130 0.39 17.54 49.75
C ASN A 130 1.42 16.45 50.10
N GLU A 131 1.84 15.71 49.08
CA GLU A 131 3.26 15.35 48.99
C GLU A 131 3.71 15.24 47.51
N GLN A 132 4.88 15.74 47.29
CA GLN A 132 5.55 15.99 46.02
C GLN A 132 5.72 14.67 45.25
N VAL A 133 5.20 14.61 44.02
CA VAL A 133 5.52 13.59 43.02
C VAL A 133 6.92 13.89 42.48
N ILE A 134 7.89 13.10 42.89
CA ILE A 134 9.17 12.97 42.22
C ILE A 134 8.91 12.14 40.96
N GLU A 135 8.87 12.81 39.81
CA GLU A 135 8.92 12.14 38.50
C GLU A 135 10.25 11.40 38.36
N THR A 136 10.22 10.10 38.53
CA THR A 136 11.29 9.23 38.06
C THR A 136 11.21 9.11 36.54
N LYS A 137 11.97 9.96 35.86
CA LYS A 137 12.32 9.81 34.46
C LYS A 137 13.04 8.48 34.28
N SER A 138 12.40 7.55 33.63
CA SER A 138 13.01 6.30 33.19
C SER A 138 13.92 6.52 31.99
N ASP A 139 15.14 5.98 32.11
CA ASP A 139 15.97 5.42 31.04
C ASP A 139 16.46 6.33 29.92
N ASP A 140 17.36 7.22 30.24
CA ASP A 140 18.35 7.71 29.27
C ASP A 140 19.66 6.93 29.49
N ILE A 141 19.85 5.86 28.73
CA ILE A 141 21.17 5.37 28.38
C ILE A 141 21.87 6.52 27.66
N PRO A 142 23.02 7.01 28.10
CA PRO A 142 23.67 8.13 27.44
C PRO A 142 23.85 7.80 25.96
N PRO A 143 23.44 8.68 25.03
CA PRO A 143 23.63 8.44 23.62
C PRO A 143 25.12 8.21 23.37
N MET A 144 25.46 7.10 22.74
CA MET A 144 26.82 6.81 22.32
C MET A 144 27.35 8.00 21.54
N VAL A 145 28.45 8.56 21.95
CA VAL A 145 29.18 9.54 21.13
C VAL A 145 29.41 8.85 19.77
N PRO A 146 28.86 9.36 18.66
CA PRO A 146 29.08 8.72 17.37
C PRO A 146 30.58 8.64 17.14
N LEU A 147 31.11 7.45 16.88
CA LEU A 147 32.52 7.24 16.52
C LEU A 147 32.98 8.18 15.39
N ALA A 148 32.05 8.69 14.60
CA ALA A 148 32.26 9.69 13.57
C ALA A 148 32.76 11.05 14.10
N LYS A 149 32.37 11.46 15.30
CA LYS A 149 32.85 12.72 15.89
C LYS A 149 34.27 12.64 16.41
N LEU A 150 34.72 11.46 16.86
CA LEU A 150 36.15 11.25 17.20
C LEU A 150 37.07 11.24 15.96
N LYS A 151 36.51 10.86 14.76
CA LYS A 151 37.28 10.91 13.50
C LYS A 151 37.40 12.34 12.92
N ALA A 152 36.45 13.21 13.19
CA ALA A 152 36.42 14.54 12.59
C ALA A 152 37.48 15.52 13.15
N THR A 153 38.04 15.21 14.33
CA THR A 153 39.05 16.09 14.96
C THR A 153 40.49 15.74 14.55
N LEU A 154 40.70 14.73 13.72
CA LEU A 154 42.03 14.20 13.37
C LEU A 154 42.16 13.88 11.88
N ALA A 155 41.68 14.73 10.99
CA ALA A 155 41.79 14.47 9.56
C ALA A 155 42.64 15.48 8.83
N THR A 156 43.55 15.00 8.02
CA THR A 156 43.91 15.53 6.68
C THR A 156 44.61 14.47 5.84
N PRO A 157 44.82 14.66 4.51
CA PRO A 157 43.94 14.10 3.46
C PRO A 157 44.62 13.07 2.53
N PRO A 158 44.06 12.76 1.33
CA PRO A 158 44.13 11.47 0.65
C PRO A 158 45.20 11.39 -0.47
N PRO A 159 45.31 10.54 -1.41
CA PRO A 159 44.48 9.59 -2.13
C PRO A 159 45.23 8.34 -2.72
N PRO A 160 45.01 7.77 -3.87
CA PRO A 160 43.91 6.96 -4.36
C PRO A 160 44.34 5.53 -4.83
N PRO A 161 43.83 4.88 -5.87
CA PRO A 161 43.05 3.62 -5.75
C PRO A 161 43.75 2.38 -6.30
N THR A 162 43.21 1.20 -6.02
CA THR A 162 43.15 0.06 -6.97
C THR A 162 42.44 -1.14 -6.38
N ALA A 163 41.55 -1.73 -7.19
CA ALA A 163 40.95 -3.06 -7.04
C ALA A 163 41.95 -4.17 -7.38
N PRO A 164 41.70 -5.49 -7.27
CA PRO A 164 40.42 -6.17 -7.48
C PRO A 164 40.14 -7.49 -6.70
N LEU A 165 38.90 -8.00 -6.90
CA LEU A 165 38.43 -9.38 -7.05
C LEU A 165 38.44 -10.36 -5.87
N SER A 166 37.26 -10.78 -5.47
CA SER A 166 36.61 -12.07 -5.74
C SER A 166 35.64 -12.51 -4.66
N GLY A 167 34.50 -13.10 -5.07
CA GLY A 167 33.81 -14.11 -4.31
C GLY A 167 32.30 -13.93 -4.20
N PHE A 168 31.60 -14.53 -5.11
CA PHE A 168 30.20 -14.91 -5.17
C PHE A 168 29.57 -15.20 -3.80
N MET A 169 28.50 -14.51 -3.52
CA MET A 169 27.30 -14.65 -2.69
C MET A 169 27.01 -13.35 -1.91
N GLY A 170 26.06 -12.58 -2.40
CA GLY A 170 25.65 -11.32 -1.77
C GLY A 170 25.24 -10.21 -2.75
N SER A 171 25.00 -10.54 -4.04
CA SER A 171 24.81 -9.53 -5.08
C SER A 171 23.44 -8.88 -5.11
N VAL A 172 22.41 -9.50 -4.54
CA VAL A 172 21.01 -8.97 -4.59
C VAL A 172 20.82 -7.78 -3.65
N THR A 173 21.36 -7.84 -2.45
CA THR A 173 21.23 -6.75 -1.45
C THR A 173 22.06 -5.52 -1.81
N ARG A 174 23.17 -5.68 -2.52
CA ARG A 174 24.05 -4.54 -2.89
C ARG A 174 23.55 -3.76 -4.10
N THR A 175 22.80 -4.40 -5.00
CA THR A 175 22.19 -3.75 -6.17
C THR A 175 20.95 -2.94 -5.75
N GLN A 176 20.16 -3.42 -4.80
CA GLN A 176 19.05 -2.65 -4.21
C GLN A 176 19.54 -1.43 -3.42
N ALA A 177 20.63 -1.54 -2.68
CA ALA A 177 21.20 -0.39 -1.94
C ALA A 177 21.78 0.71 -2.85
N LYS A 178 22.06 0.42 -4.13
CA LYS A 178 22.50 1.43 -5.10
C LYS A 178 21.36 2.12 -5.83
N LEU A 179 20.19 1.48 -5.98
CA LEU A 179 19.00 2.06 -6.61
C LEU A 179 18.15 2.89 -5.65
N PHE A 180 18.11 2.48 -4.39
CA PHE A 180 17.36 3.18 -3.35
C PHE A 180 18.36 3.63 -2.28
N GLY A 181 18.43 4.92 -1.98
CA GLY A 181 19.28 5.45 -0.91
C GLY A 181 19.07 4.66 0.40
N VAL A 182 20.02 4.71 1.31
CA VAL A 182 19.94 3.98 2.58
C VAL A 182 18.74 4.48 3.39
N ILE A 183 17.67 3.70 3.41
CA ILE A 183 16.47 4.00 4.19
C ILE A 183 16.76 3.69 5.65
N TYR A 184 16.69 4.72 6.50
CA TYR A 184 16.86 4.56 7.94
C TYR A 184 15.54 4.20 8.60
N TRP A 185 15.43 2.95 9.06
CA TRP A 185 14.31 2.49 9.88
C TRP A 185 14.59 2.80 11.35
N ARG A 186 13.61 3.34 12.07
CA ARG A 186 13.74 3.64 13.52
C ARG A 186 13.82 2.38 14.37
N GLN A 187 13.37 1.23 13.82
CA GLN A 187 13.32 -0.07 14.49
C GLN A 187 12.55 -0.01 15.82
N ALA A 188 11.45 0.73 15.83
CA ALA A 188 10.62 0.87 17.00
C ALA A 188 10.21 -0.51 17.56
N GLN A 189 10.29 -0.64 18.88
CA GLN A 189 10.15 -1.92 19.56
C GLN A 189 8.69 -2.42 19.56
N ARG A 190 8.54 -3.74 19.79
CA ARG A 190 7.24 -4.37 19.99
C ARG A 190 6.80 -4.28 21.44
N ALA A 191 5.50 -4.42 21.72
CA ALA A 191 4.99 -4.54 23.05
C ALA A 191 5.48 -5.84 23.74
N ARG A 192 5.95 -5.74 24.97
CA ARG A 192 6.27 -6.91 25.80
C ARG A 192 4.99 -7.52 26.41
N ALA A 193 4.08 -6.65 26.85
CA ALA A 193 2.74 -6.97 27.26
C ALA A 193 1.80 -5.90 26.75
N TRP A 194 0.62 -6.27 26.26
CA TRP A 194 -0.36 -5.33 25.72
C TRP A 194 -1.77 -5.68 26.15
N GLN A 195 -2.59 -4.64 26.31
CA GLN A 195 -3.99 -4.81 26.59
C GLN A 195 -4.75 -5.13 25.29
N PRO A 196 -5.76 -6.03 25.35
CA PRO A 196 -6.59 -6.30 24.18
C PRO A 196 -7.34 -5.04 23.76
N LEU A 197 -7.36 -4.77 22.47
CA LEU A 197 -8.09 -3.64 21.93
C LEU A 197 -9.61 -3.90 22.01
N ARG A 198 -10.40 -2.82 22.16
CA ARG A 198 -11.86 -2.92 22.15
C ARG A 198 -12.34 -3.71 20.93
N LYS A 199 -13.19 -4.73 21.12
CA LYS A 199 -13.69 -5.59 20.03
C LYS A 199 -14.31 -4.75 18.89
N PRO A 200 -13.87 -4.95 17.63
CA PRO A 200 -14.41 -4.18 16.51
C PRO A 200 -15.84 -4.63 16.18
N LYS A 201 -16.66 -3.70 15.71
CA LYS A 201 -17.99 -4.05 15.16
C LYS A 201 -17.81 -4.71 13.80
N LEU A 202 -18.09 -6.00 13.68
CA LEU A 202 -17.94 -6.78 12.44
C LEU A 202 -19.16 -6.67 11.49
N ILE A 203 -20.27 -6.06 11.95
CA ILE A 203 -21.50 -5.91 11.16
C ILE A 203 -21.21 -5.24 9.80
N PRO A 204 -20.50 -4.09 9.72
CA PRO A 204 -20.24 -3.45 8.44
C PRO A 204 -19.47 -4.35 7.46
N LEU A 205 -18.50 -5.12 7.96
CA LEU A 205 -17.71 -6.03 7.12
C LEU A 205 -18.58 -7.18 6.59
N ARG A 206 -19.44 -7.77 7.42
CA ARG A 206 -20.35 -8.85 7.03
C ARG A 206 -21.40 -8.38 6.03
N LEU A 207 -22.00 -7.21 6.28
CA LEU A 207 -22.97 -6.61 5.34
C LEU A 207 -22.31 -6.31 3.99
N LEU A 208 -21.09 -5.80 4.01
CA LEU A 208 -20.35 -5.51 2.80
C LEU A 208 -19.94 -6.77 2.06
N SER A 209 -19.58 -7.86 2.77
CA SER A 209 -19.32 -9.17 2.14
C SER A 209 -20.57 -9.73 1.47
N ALA A 210 -21.72 -9.67 2.13
CA ALA A 210 -23.00 -10.07 1.52
C ALA A 210 -23.37 -9.18 0.34
N GLY A 211 -23.23 -7.86 0.47
CA GLY A 211 -23.47 -6.90 -0.60
C GLY A 211 -22.54 -7.12 -1.81
N THR A 212 -21.28 -7.47 -1.58
CA THR A 212 -20.35 -7.83 -2.66
C THR A 212 -20.79 -9.09 -3.40
N PHE A 213 -21.23 -10.12 -2.69
CA PHE A 213 -21.77 -11.33 -3.31
C PHE A 213 -23.01 -11.02 -4.16
N ILE A 214 -23.96 -10.23 -3.63
CA ILE A 214 -25.15 -9.81 -4.36
C ILE A 214 -24.78 -8.97 -5.59
N ALA A 215 -23.86 -8.02 -5.45
CA ALA A 215 -23.41 -7.19 -6.55
C ALA A 215 -22.73 -8.02 -7.65
N LEU A 216 -21.87 -8.97 -7.27
CA LEU A 216 -21.22 -9.89 -8.21
C LEU A 216 -22.26 -10.73 -8.95
N PHE A 217 -23.24 -11.28 -8.22
CA PHE A 217 -24.33 -12.05 -8.81
C PHE A 217 -25.12 -11.21 -9.84
N TRP A 218 -25.54 -9.99 -9.50
CA TRP A 218 -26.28 -9.13 -10.40
C TRP A 218 -25.46 -8.73 -11.63
N VAL A 219 -24.21 -8.36 -11.46
CA VAL A 219 -23.32 -8.01 -12.57
C VAL A 219 -23.13 -9.21 -13.50
N MET A 220 -22.86 -10.40 -12.96
CA MET A 220 -22.72 -11.60 -13.78
C MET A 220 -24.03 -11.97 -14.50
N ARG A 221 -25.17 -11.83 -13.82
CA ARG A 221 -26.48 -12.08 -14.42
C ARG A 221 -26.75 -11.16 -15.59
N GLU A 222 -26.50 -9.86 -15.45
CA GLU A 222 -26.74 -8.90 -16.55
C GLU A 222 -25.76 -9.12 -17.71
N ILE A 223 -24.47 -9.39 -17.43
CA ILE A 223 -23.50 -9.73 -18.46
C ILE A 223 -23.94 -11.00 -19.21
N LEU A 224 -24.40 -12.03 -18.49
CA LEU A 224 -24.84 -13.27 -19.09
C LEU A 224 -26.10 -13.06 -19.94
N LYS A 225 -27.10 -12.31 -19.46
CA LYS A 225 -28.31 -11.96 -20.23
C LYS A 225 -27.98 -11.19 -21.50
N LEU A 226 -27.07 -10.23 -21.39
CA LEU A 226 -26.62 -9.42 -22.54
C LEU A 226 -25.90 -10.30 -23.58
N ALA A 227 -25.04 -11.21 -23.13
CA ALA A 227 -24.35 -12.16 -24.00
C ALA A 227 -25.32 -13.15 -24.67
N MET A 228 -26.26 -13.73 -23.91
CA MET A 228 -27.29 -14.61 -24.41
C MET A 228 -28.18 -13.92 -25.46
N GLY A 229 -28.63 -12.71 -25.17
CA GLY A 229 -29.42 -11.87 -26.07
C GLY A 229 -28.67 -11.54 -27.36
N PHE A 230 -27.41 -11.14 -27.25
CA PHE A 230 -26.55 -10.85 -28.41
C PHE A 230 -26.32 -12.08 -29.28
N ILE A 231 -26.04 -13.25 -28.67
CA ILE A 231 -25.86 -14.51 -29.41
C ILE A 231 -27.14 -14.89 -30.16
N ASN A 232 -28.31 -14.87 -29.50
CA ASN A 232 -29.58 -15.19 -30.16
C ASN A 232 -29.93 -14.18 -31.27
N GLN A 233 -29.72 -12.91 -31.06
CA GLN A 233 -29.94 -11.86 -32.07
C GLN A 233 -29.04 -12.08 -33.31
N THR A 234 -27.80 -12.50 -33.09
CA THR A 234 -26.88 -12.82 -34.19
C THR A 234 -27.30 -14.12 -34.91
N LEU A 235 -27.71 -15.15 -34.19
CA LEU A 235 -28.19 -16.41 -34.78
C LEU A 235 -29.43 -16.20 -35.67
N VAL A 236 -30.38 -15.36 -35.21
CA VAL A 236 -31.57 -15.00 -35.99
C VAL A 236 -31.24 -14.30 -37.32
N LYS A 237 -30.14 -13.53 -37.35
CA LYS A 237 -29.69 -12.81 -38.55
C LYS A 237 -28.89 -13.67 -39.52
N LEU A 238 -28.40 -14.82 -39.08
CA LEU A 238 -27.61 -15.71 -39.91
C LEU A 238 -28.55 -16.70 -40.66
N PRO A 239 -28.37 -16.86 -41.98
CA PRO A 239 -29.16 -17.83 -42.76
C PRO A 239 -28.83 -19.26 -42.27
N TYR A 240 -29.86 -20.10 -42.20
CA TYR A 240 -29.77 -21.51 -41.81
C TYR A 240 -29.48 -21.83 -40.34
N LEU A 241 -29.48 -20.83 -39.42
CA LEU A 241 -29.31 -21.09 -38.00
C LEU A 241 -30.57 -20.70 -37.22
N GLU A 242 -31.03 -21.58 -36.36
CA GLU A 242 -32.15 -21.33 -35.45
C GLU A 242 -31.64 -20.79 -34.11
N PRO A 243 -32.38 -19.87 -33.45
CA PRO A 243 -32.03 -19.39 -32.13
C PRO A 243 -32.10 -20.50 -31.09
N LEU A 244 -31.17 -20.54 -30.15
CA LEU A 244 -31.11 -21.54 -29.11
C LEU A 244 -32.17 -21.24 -28.03
N GLN A 245 -33.16 -22.08 -27.86
CA GLN A 245 -34.24 -21.93 -26.88
C GLN A 245 -33.72 -21.79 -25.44
N LEU A 246 -32.60 -22.45 -25.13
CA LEU A 246 -31.94 -22.38 -23.83
C LEU A 246 -31.53 -20.93 -23.48
N LEU A 247 -31.16 -20.11 -24.47
CA LEU A 247 -30.69 -18.74 -24.28
C LEU A 247 -31.83 -17.74 -24.03
N TYR A 248 -33.08 -18.15 -24.15
CA TYR A 248 -34.25 -17.34 -23.76
C TYR A 248 -34.67 -17.53 -22.29
N ARG A 249 -34.14 -18.56 -21.61
CA ARG A 249 -34.48 -18.82 -20.20
C ARG A 249 -33.76 -17.82 -19.29
N ASP A 250 -34.43 -17.42 -18.21
CA ASP A 250 -33.81 -16.59 -17.20
C ASP A 250 -32.68 -17.36 -16.45
N PRO A 251 -31.42 -16.95 -16.53
CA PRO A 251 -30.30 -17.66 -15.93
C PRO A 251 -30.23 -17.49 -14.41
N THR A 252 -31.12 -16.72 -13.78
CA THR A 252 -31.04 -16.28 -12.38
C THR A 252 -30.85 -17.45 -11.40
N GLN A 253 -31.68 -18.47 -11.48
CA GLN A 253 -31.62 -19.61 -10.54
C GLN A 253 -30.37 -20.46 -10.75
N VAL A 254 -30.06 -20.78 -12.01
CA VAL A 254 -28.90 -21.60 -12.37
C VAL A 254 -27.61 -20.89 -11.96
N LEU A 255 -27.52 -19.59 -12.23
CA LEU A 255 -26.36 -18.79 -11.86
C LEU A 255 -26.17 -18.72 -10.33
N LEU A 256 -27.25 -18.52 -9.57
CA LEU A 256 -27.17 -18.48 -8.11
C LEU A 256 -26.66 -19.82 -7.54
N ILE A 257 -27.22 -20.94 -7.99
CA ILE A 257 -26.78 -22.27 -7.56
C ILE A 257 -25.31 -22.50 -7.96
N ALA A 258 -24.94 -22.15 -9.18
CA ALA A 258 -23.57 -22.27 -9.67
C ALA A 258 -22.59 -21.47 -8.80
N LEU A 259 -22.90 -20.21 -8.44
CA LEU A 259 -22.03 -19.39 -7.59
C LEU A 259 -21.88 -19.97 -6.18
N VAL A 260 -22.95 -20.51 -5.60
CA VAL A 260 -22.90 -21.15 -4.29
C VAL A 260 -22.00 -22.41 -4.34
N ILE A 261 -22.13 -23.22 -5.37
CA ILE A 261 -21.26 -24.39 -5.58
C ILE A 261 -19.81 -23.93 -5.77
N LEU A 262 -19.59 -22.88 -6.57
CA LEU A 262 -18.25 -22.34 -6.83
C LEU A 262 -17.59 -21.82 -5.56
N ILE A 263 -18.32 -21.25 -4.60
CA ILE A 263 -17.75 -20.90 -3.27
C ILE A 263 -17.21 -22.18 -2.59
N GLY A 264 -17.98 -23.25 -2.57
CA GLY A 264 -17.57 -24.51 -1.95
C GLY A 264 -16.32 -25.12 -2.57
N VAL A 265 -16.27 -25.13 -3.91
CA VAL A 265 -15.19 -25.74 -4.70
C VAL A 265 -14.01 -24.79 -4.94
N SER A 266 -14.17 -23.50 -4.64
CA SER A 266 -13.17 -22.44 -4.91
C SER A 266 -11.73 -22.75 -4.45
N PRO A 267 -11.49 -23.41 -3.29
CA PRO A 267 -10.12 -23.66 -2.85
C PRO A 267 -9.34 -24.57 -3.80
N TRP A 268 -9.98 -25.61 -4.32
CA TRP A 268 -9.34 -26.57 -5.22
C TRP A 268 -9.20 -26.02 -6.64
N LEU A 269 -10.20 -25.28 -7.12
CA LEU A 269 -10.13 -24.63 -8.42
C LEU A 269 -9.07 -23.54 -8.45
N LEU A 270 -8.93 -22.77 -7.37
CA LEU A 270 -7.87 -21.78 -7.25
C LEU A 270 -6.48 -22.43 -7.11
N ASP A 271 -6.36 -23.55 -6.37
CA ASP A 271 -5.12 -24.32 -6.35
C ASP A 271 -4.68 -24.70 -7.78
N LEU A 272 -5.62 -25.21 -8.60
CA LEU A 272 -5.37 -25.59 -9.98
C LEU A 272 -5.03 -24.38 -10.87
N LEU A 273 -5.83 -23.32 -10.78
CA LEU A 273 -5.64 -22.11 -11.60
C LEU A 273 -4.31 -21.44 -11.30
N LEU A 274 -3.98 -21.22 -10.02
CA LEU A 274 -2.73 -20.55 -9.63
C LEU A 274 -1.50 -21.44 -9.93
N ALA A 275 -1.62 -22.76 -9.82
CA ALA A 275 -0.55 -23.67 -10.21
C ALA A 275 -0.29 -23.60 -11.72
N ASN A 276 -1.35 -23.64 -12.55
CA ASN A 276 -1.20 -23.64 -14.00
C ASN A 276 -0.82 -22.26 -14.57
N LEU A 277 -1.37 -21.17 -14.00
CA LEU A 277 -1.15 -19.83 -14.55
C LEU A 277 0.13 -19.16 -14.00
N TYR A 278 0.46 -19.42 -12.73
CA TYR A 278 1.53 -18.70 -12.04
C TYR A 278 2.58 -19.60 -11.37
N GLY A 279 2.53 -20.91 -11.64
CA GLY A 279 3.52 -21.86 -11.14
C GLY A 279 3.52 -22.03 -9.62
N GLN A 280 2.34 -21.85 -8.97
CA GLN A 280 2.21 -22.04 -7.54
C GLN A 280 2.63 -23.44 -7.11
N ARG A 281 3.45 -23.53 -6.05
CA ARG A 281 3.96 -24.80 -5.51
C ARG A 281 3.60 -24.96 -4.04
N GLU A 282 3.72 -26.18 -3.52
CA GLU A 282 3.60 -26.43 -2.08
C GLU A 282 4.76 -25.81 -1.32
N PHE A 283 4.48 -25.26 -0.15
CA PHE A 283 5.45 -24.63 0.71
C PHE A 283 5.43 -25.30 2.08
N PRO A 284 6.32 -26.27 2.34
CA PRO A 284 6.36 -26.96 3.62
C PRO A 284 6.62 -25.99 4.78
N LYS A 285 6.00 -26.26 5.93
CA LYS A 285 6.17 -25.49 7.15
C LYS A 285 7.63 -25.38 7.59
N ASP A 286 8.42 -26.44 7.36
CA ASP A 286 9.84 -26.48 7.72
C ASP A 286 10.67 -25.49 6.91
N VAL A 287 10.32 -25.29 5.62
CA VAL A 287 10.94 -24.25 4.80
C VAL A 287 10.51 -22.85 5.28
N LEU A 288 9.27 -22.64 5.70
CA LEU A 288 8.89 -21.37 6.33
C LEU A 288 9.69 -21.13 7.62
N ASN A 289 9.96 -22.16 8.39
CA ASN A 289 10.73 -22.05 9.64
C ASN A 289 12.20 -21.63 9.42
N THR A 290 12.77 -21.88 8.23
CA THR A 290 14.11 -21.37 7.87
C THR A 290 14.10 -19.87 7.58
N HIS A 291 13.01 -19.35 7.00
CA HIS A 291 12.83 -17.92 6.72
C HIS A 291 12.31 -17.13 7.92
N SER A 292 11.34 -17.68 8.66
CA SER A 292 10.76 -17.03 9.83
C SER A 292 10.25 -18.04 10.86
N ARG A 293 10.97 -18.12 11.98
CA ARG A 293 10.54 -18.91 13.15
C ARG A 293 9.36 -18.27 13.84
N GLU A 294 9.29 -16.95 13.85
CA GLU A 294 8.21 -16.21 14.49
C GLU A 294 6.89 -16.40 13.73
N ALA A 295 6.91 -16.40 12.40
CA ALA A 295 5.72 -16.68 11.58
C ALA A 295 5.12 -18.06 11.89
N VAL A 296 5.95 -19.09 11.99
CA VAL A 296 5.50 -20.44 12.35
C VAL A 296 4.87 -20.47 13.74
N ARG A 297 5.47 -19.80 14.73
CA ARG A 297 4.90 -19.69 16.09
C ARG A 297 3.56 -18.97 16.10
N VAL A 298 3.43 -17.86 15.38
CA VAL A 298 2.19 -17.09 15.24
C VAL A 298 1.09 -17.96 14.62
N LEU A 299 1.40 -18.64 13.51
CA LEU A 299 0.46 -19.55 12.85
C LEU A 299 -0.02 -20.65 13.80
N GLN A 300 0.89 -21.34 14.48
CA GLN A 300 0.55 -22.42 15.40
C GLN A 300 -0.28 -21.93 16.57
N ARG A 301 0.16 -20.87 17.26
CA ARG A 301 -0.56 -20.30 18.40
C ARG A 301 -1.98 -19.88 18.03
N CYS A 302 -2.15 -19.12 16.93
CA CYS A 302 -3.46 -18.66 16.51
C CYS A 302 -4.38 -19.80 16.10
N CYS A 303 -3.88 -20.81 15.38
CA CYS A 303 -4.67 -21.97 14.97
C CYS A 303 -5.07 -22.83 16.18
N GLN A 304 -4.18 -23.03 17.16
CA GLN A 304 -4.49 -23.74 18.41
C GLN A 304 -5.56 -23.02 19.23
N GLN A 305 -5.41 -21.70 19.43
CA GLN A 305 -6.39 -20.88 20.16
C GLN A 305 -7.80 -20.88 19.54
N ARG A 306 -7.88 -21.02 18.22
CA ARG A 306 -9.16 -20.99 17.49
C ARG A 306 -9.66 -22.36 17.06
N HIS A 307 -8.97 -23.43 17.44
CA HIS A 307 -9.25 -24.81 17.04
C HIS A 307 -9.35 -24.98 15.52
N TRP A 308 -8.47 -24.29 14.77
CA TRP A 308 -8.37 -24.42 13.33
C TRP A 308 -7.22 -25.34 12.94
N PRO A 309 -7.36 -26.12 11.85
CA PRO A 309 -6.19 -26.76 11.26
C PRO A 309 -5.26 -25.68 10.68
N LEU A 310 -3.97 -25.98 10.61
CA LEU A 310 -3.00 -25.09 9.98
C LEU A 310 -3.39 -24.87 8.51
N PRO A 311 -3.45 -23.61 8.03
CA PRO A 311 -3.67 -23.30 6.62
C PRO A 311 -2.61 -23.97 5.74
N LYS A 312 -3.00 -24.45 4.57
CA LYS A 312 -2.02 -24.97 3.59
C LYS A 312 -1.18 -23.79 3.09
N LEU A 313 0.12 -23.91 3.20
CA LEU A 313 1.06 -22.89 2.74
C LEU A 313 1.45 -23.18 1.28
N ARG A 314 1.54 -22.14 0.48
CA ARG A 314 1.88 -22.18 -0.94
C ARG A 314 2.89 -21.08 -1.26
N VAL A 315 3.73 -21.29 -2.27
CA VAL A 315 4.71 -20.29 -2.73
C VAL A 315 4.53 -20.00 -4.23
N LEU A 316 4.68 -18.73 -4.59
CA LEU A 316 4.75 -18.25 -5.98
C LEU A 316 6.22 -17.94 -6.32
N PRO A 317 6.73 -18.38 -7.47
CA PRO A 317 8.10 -18.12 -7.92
C PRO A 317 8.20 -16.71 -8.55
N THR A 318 7.82 -15.66 -7.81
CA THR A 318 7.87 -14.27 -8.26
C THR A 318 8.75 -13.44 -7.35
N ALA A 319 9.51 -12.50 -7.94
CA ALA A 319 10.38 -11.58 -7.21
C ALA A 319 9.57 -10.44 -6.57
N ALA A 320 8.42 -10.07 -7.14
CA ALA A 320 7.51 -9.10 -6.52
C ALA A 320 6.98 -9.63 -5.17
N PRO A 321 6.98 -8.83 -4.09
CA PRO A 321 6.49 -9.25 -2.79
C PRO A 321 4.95 -9.32 -2.77
N ILE A 322 4.41 -10.52 -2.91
CA ILE A 322 2.97 -10.81 -2.95
C ILE A 322 2.62 -11.77 -1.82
N ILE A 323 1.50 -11.52 -1.15
CA ILE A 323 0.85 -12.46 -0.25
C ILE A 323 -0.67 -12.35 -0.39
N LEU A 324 -1.34 -13.48 -0.32
CA LEU A 324 -2.81 -13.54 -0.38
C LEU A 324 -3.34 -14.79 0.32
N THR A 325 -4.62 -14.74 0.67
CA THR A 325 -5.34 -15.88 1.28
C THR A 325 -6.60 -16.17 0.49
N TYR A 326 -6.84 -17.45 0.24
CA TYR A 326 -8.07 -17.93 -0.37
C TYR A 326 -8.57 -19.23 0.26
N GLY A 327 -9.83 -19.54 0.00
CA GLY A 327 -10.53 -20.67 0.56
C GLY A 327 -12.00 -20.38 0.79
N SER A 328 -12.80 -21.36 1.16
CA SER A 328 -14.22 -21.18 1.49
C SER A 328 -14.50 -21.22 3.00
N LEU A 329 -13.75 -22.03 3.72
CA LEU A 329 -13.88 -22.24 5.16
C LEU A 329 -12.51 -22.14 5.84
N PRO A 330 -12.41 -21.78 7.13
CA PRO A 330 -11.14 -21.79 7.85
C PRO A 330 -10.38 -23.12 7.80
N ARG A 331 -11.12 -24.24 7.69
CA ARG A 331 -10.55 -25.59 7.57
C ARG A 331 -9.84 -25.85 6.25
N ASN A 332 -10.22 -25.16 5.19
CA ASN A 332 -9.64 -25.32 3.86
C ASN A 332 -8.96 -24.02 3.35
N ALA A 333 -8.55 -23.16 4.25
CA ALA A 333 -7.82 -21.94 3.93
C ALA A 333 -6.41 -22.25 3.40
N ARG A 334 -5.97 -21.44 2.44
CA ARG A 334 -4.62 -21.44 1.88
C ARG A 334 -4.02 -20.05 2.02
N ILE A 335 -2.74 -20.02 2.37
CA ILE A 335 -1.94 -18.79 2.37
C ILE A 335 -0.85 -18.95 1.33
N VAL A 336 -0.82 -18.03 0.39
CA VAL A 336 0.16 -18.00 -0.69
C VAL A 336 1.09 -16.84 -0.48
N VAL A 337 2.38 -17.09 -0.57
CA VAL A 337 3.44 -16.10 -0.43
C VAL A 337 4.36 -16.16 -1.63
N SER A 338 4.88 -15.02 -2.11
CA SER A 338 5.91 -15.01 -3.13
C SER A 338 7.29 -15.23 -2.52
N GLN A 339 8.20 -15.76 -3.33
CA GLN A 339 9.60 -15.89 -2.95
C GLN A 339 10.21 -14.52 -2.62
N GLY A 340 9.95 -13.50 -3.44
CA GLY A 340 10.46 -12.16 -3.20
C GLY A 340 10.00 -11.54 -1.88
N LEU A 341 8.81 -11.88 -1.36
CA LEU A 341 8.37 -11.42 -0.05
C LEU A 341 9.22 -12.04 1.07
N LEU A 342 9.51 -13.34 0.97
CA LEU A 342 10.33 -14.06 1.98
C LEU A 342 11.78 -13.58 2.02
N GLU A 343 12.30 -13.11 0.87
CA GLU A 343 13.67 -12.61 0.74
C GLU A 343 13.83 -11.15 1.21
N GLN A 344 12.76 -10.34 1.11
CA GLN A 344 12.81 -8.90 1.39
C GLN A 344 12.43 -8.52 2.81
N LEU A 345 11.62 -9.33 3.48
CA LEU A 345 11.11 -9.03 4.82
C LEU A 345 11.93 -9.72 5.92
N ALA A 346 12.01 -9.06 7.08
CA ALA A 346 12.62 -9.61 8.29
C ALA A 346 11.68 -10.62 8.98
N ASP A 347 12.22 -11.42 9.93
CA ASP A 347 11.49 -12.47 10.66
C ASP A 347 10.18 -11.95 11.29
N ASP A 348 10.23 -10.85 12.02
CA ASP A 348 9.07 -10.21 12.65
C ASP A 348 8.08 -9.61 11.65
N GLU A 349 8.58 -9.11 10.51
CA GLU A 349 7.79 -8.57 9.42
C GLU A 349 7.04 -9.68 8.65
N ILE A 350 7.69 -10.81 8.40
CA ILE A 350 7.04 -12.00 7.83
C ILE A 350 5.94 -12.48 8.77
N ALA A 351 6.25 -12.59 10.07
CA ALA A 351 5.30 -13.05 11.07
C ALA A 351 4.02 -12.21 11.12
N ILE A 352 4.14 -10.88 11.10
CA ILE A 352 2.97 -10.01 11.16
C ILE A 352 2.17 -10.01 9.85
N ILE A 353 2.82 -10.15 8.70
CA ILE A 353 2.13 -10.28 7.43
C ILE A 353 1.34 -11.60 7.36
N TYR A 354 1.87 -12.71 7.88
CA TYR A 354 1.08 -13.93 8.06
C TYR A 354 -0.08 -13.73 9.04
N ALA A 355 0.11 -12.93 10.09
CA ALA A 355 -0.97 -12.58 11.02
C ALA A 355 -2.09 -11.76 10.34
N THR A 356 -1.80 -10.89 9.35
CA THR A 356 -2.85 -10.23 8.55
C THR A 356 -3.69 -11.24 7.79
N GLN A 357 -3.06 -12.29 7.23
CA GLN A 357 -3.78 -13.34 6.51
C GLN A 357 -4.67 -14.17 7.44
N LEU A 358 -4.21 -14.45 8.66
CA LEU A 358 -5.05 -15.08 9.69
C LEU A 358 -6.23 -14.19 10.09
N GLY A 359 -6.07 -12.85 10.03
CA GLY A 359 -7.16 -11.90 10.20
C GLY A 359 -8.26 -12.06 9.15
N HIS A 360 -7.90 -12.23 7.88
CA HIS A 360 -8.86 -12.50 6.81
C HIS A 360 -9.60 -13.82 7.02
N ILE A 361 -8.91 -14.88 7.45
CA ILE A 361 -9.53 -16.16 7.77
C ILE A 361 -10.51 -15.99 8.94
N ALA A 362 -10.13 -15.22 9.97
CA ALA A 362 -10.95 -14.99 11.16
C ALA A 362 -12.25 -14.24 10.86
N HIS A 363 -12.25 -13.35 9.91
CA HIS A 363 -13.40 -12.53 9.54
C HIS A 363 -14.28 -13.14 8.44
N TRP A 364 -13.86 -14.24 7.82
CA TRP A 364 -14.57 -14.93 6.73
C TRP A 364 -14.72 -14.14 5.44
N ASP A 365 -14.07 -12.98 5.33
CA ASP A 365 -14.09 -12.16 4.13
C ASP A 365 -13.36 -12.82 2.95
N PHE A 366 -12.39 -13.69 3.24
CA PHE A 366 -11.63 -14.42 2.23
C PHE A 366 -12.50 -15.35 1.36
N ALA A 367 -13.65 -15.85 1.83
CA ALA A 367 -14.51 -16.74 1.06
C ALA A 367 -15.14 -16.02 -0.16
N VAL A 368 -15.69 -14.83 0.06
CA VAL A 368 -16.26 -14.00 -1.04
C VAL A 368 -15.15 -13.52 -1.96
N MET A 369 -14.00 -13.15 -1.41
CA MET A 369 -12.83 -12.74 -2.20
C MET A 369 -12.26 -13.89 -3.03
N SER A 370 -12.36 -15.14 -2.55
CA SER A 370 -11.97 -16.34 -3.32
C SER A 370 -12.90 -16.57 -4.50
N LEU A 371 -14.21 -16.45 -4.31
CA LEU A 371 -15.17 -16.52 -5.41
C LEU A 371 -14.89 -15.45 -6.46
N LEU A 372 -14.67 -14.22 -6.00
CA LEU A 372 -14.33 -13.12 -6.90
C LEU A 372 -13.06 -13.42 -7.70
N LEU A 373 -11.98 -13.86 -7.04
CA LEU A 373 -10.73 -14.22 -7.72
C LEU A 373 -10.97 -15.35 -8.74
N LEU A 374 -11.78 -16.35 -8.39
CA LEU A 374 -12.10 -17.47 -9.27
C LEU A 374 -12.79 -17.01 -10.56
N VAL A 375 -13.61 -15.96 -10.49
CA VAL A 375 -14.30 -15.38 -11.66
C VAL A 375 -13.42 -14.40 -12.43
N THR A 376 -12.68 -13.55 -11.70
CA THR A 376 -11.89 -12.48 -12.33
C THR A 376 -10.60 -12.98 -12.97
N LEU A 377 -9.96 -14.02 -12.41
CA LEU A 377 -8.68 -14.53 -12.89
C LEU A 377 -8.77 -15.13 -14.30
N PRO A 378 -9.74 -16.01 -14.64
CA PRO A 378 -9.92 -16.48 -16.02
C PRO A 378 -10.26 -15.35 -16.99
N THR A 379 -11.09 -14.39 -16.56
CA THR A 379 -11.45 -13.22 -17.39
C THR A 379 -10.22 -12.38 -17.72
N HIS A 380 -9.37 -12.13 -16.72
CA HIS A 380 -8.11 -11.41 -16.93
C HIS A 380 -7.14 -12.19 -17.82
N LYS A 381 -7.06 -13.52 -17.66
CA LYS A 381 -6.22 -14.37 -18.52
C LYS A 381 -6.69 -14.35 -19.97
N LEU A 382 -8.01 -14.40 -20.18
CA LEU A 382 -8.59 -14.26 -21.52
C LEU A 382 -8.23 -12.89 -22.12
N TYR A 383 -8.36 -11.81 -21.35
CA TYR A 383 -7.90 -10.49 -21.76
C TYR A 383 -6.41 -10.48 -22.16
N GLN A 384 -5.54 -11.09 -21.34
CA GLN A 384 -4.12 -11.20 -21.63
C GLN A 384 -3.88 -11.92 -22.97
N GLN A 385 -4.50 -13.07 -23.18
CA GLN A 385 -4.34 -13.85 -24.41
C GLN A 385 -4.79 -13.08 -25.65
N VAL A 386 -5.95 -12.41 -25.57
CA VAL A 386 -6.48 -11.62 -26.69
C VAL A 386 -5.59 -10.40 -26.96
N SER A 387 -5.07 -9.76 -25.89
CA SER A 387 -4.14 -8.62 -26.00
C SER A 387 -2.83 -9.06 -26.67
N GLU A 388 -2.23 -10.17 -26.26
CA GLU A 388 -1.02 -10.74 -26.86
C GLU A 388 -1.22 -11.16 -28.33
N LEU A 389 -2.41 -11.71 -28.66
CA LEU A 389 -2.77 -12.03 -30.05
C LEU A 389 -2.86 -10.74 -30.90
N GLY A 390 -3.45 -9.67 -30.36
CA GLY A 390 -3.55 -8.39 -31.04
C GLY A 390 -2.20 -7.79 -31.41
N ASP A 391 -1.18 -8.00 -30.59
CA ASP A 391 0.17 -7.52 -30.84
C ASP A 391 0.90 -8.29 -31.93
N LYS A 392 0.60 -9.58 -32.09
CA LYS A 392 1.17 -10.43 -33.16
C LYS A 392 0.60 -10.13 -34.55
N ILE A 393 -0.55 -9.44 -34.61
CA ILE A 393 -1.22 -9.12 -35.87
C ILE A 393 -0.60 -7.85 -36.49
N SER A 394 0.13 -7.99 -37.56
CA SER A 394 0.73 -6.88 -38.30
C SER A 394 -0.27 -6.10 -39.16
N ALA A 395 -1.35 -6.76 -39.66
CA ALA A 395 -2.35 -6.13 -40.51
C ALA A 395 -3.30 -5.23 -39.69
N LYS A 396 -3.26 -3.92 -39.95
CA LYS A 396 -4.00 -2.88 -39.23
C LYS A 396 -5.52 -3.12 -39.20
N ILE A 397 -6.10 -3.67 -40.26
CA ILE A 397 -7.53 -3.97 -40.38
C ILE A 397 -7.97 -5.04 -39.37
N TRP A 398 -7.21 -6.12 -39.20
CA TRP A 398 -7.52 -7.21 -38.27
C TRP A 398 -7.15 -6.87 -36.82
N ARG A 399 -6.26 -5.94 -36.61
CA ARG A 399 -5.86 -5.48 -35.28
C ARG A 399 -6.99 -4.73 -34.56
N TRP A 400 -7.78 -3.94 -35.30
CA TRP A 400 -8.85 -3.12 -34.72
C TRP A 400 -9.96 -3.94 -34.04
N PRO A 401 -10.57 -4.99 -34.66
CA PRO A 401 -11.53 -5.85 -33.99
C PRO A 401 -10.98 -6.52 -32.73
N VAL A 402 -9.71 -6.95 -32.75
CA VAL A 402 -9.06 -7.58 -31.59
C VAL A 402 -8.84 -6.57 -30.46
N THR A 403 -8.49 -5.34 -30.77
CA THR A 403 -8.38 -4.25 -29.79
C THR A 403 -9.73 -3.96 -29.12
N ILE A 404 -10.82 -3.95 -29.88
CA ILE A 404 -12.17 -3.78 -29.33
C ILE A 404 -12.54 -4.95 -28.41
N LEU A 405 -12.29 -6.18 -28.88
CA LEU A 405 -12.57 -7.37 -28.08
C LEU A 405 -11.76 -7.40 -26.79
N ALA A 406 -10.46 -7.08 -26.84
CA ALA A 406 -9.61 -6.95 -25.68
C ALA A 406 -10.14 -5.89 -24.71
N SER A 407 -10.57 -4.74 -25.22
CA SER A 407 -11.14 -3.65 -24.44
C SER A 407 -12.47 -4.05 -23.79
N LEU A 408 -13.31 -4.82 -24.49
CA LEU A 408 -14.56 -5.34 -23.96
C LEU A 408 -14.32 -6.32 -22.81
N ILE A 409 -13.42 -7.28 -22.99
CA ILE A 409 -13.07 -8.27 -21.96
C ILE A 409 -12.47 -7.56 -20.74
N TYR A 410 -11.62 -6.57 -20.96
CA TYR A 410 -11.08 -5.76 -19.88
C TYR A 410 -12.16 -4.96 -19.15
N GLY A 411 -13.13 -4.40 -19.88
CA GLY A 411 -14.31 -3.74 -19.29
C GLY A 411 -15.13 -4.68 -18.41
N VAL A 412 -15.37 -5.92 -18.86
CA VAL A 412 -16.03 -6.97 -18.06
C VAL A 412 -15.23 -7.26 -16.80
N TRP A 413 -13.91 -7.43 -16.90
CA TRP A 413 -13.04 -7.63 -15.76
C TRP A 413 -13.10 -6.46 -14.76
N CYS A 414 -13.11 -5.22 -15.24
CA CYS A 414 -13.28 -4.02 -14.41
C CYS A 414 -14.63 -3.97 -13.70
N LEU A 415 -15.72 -4.36 -14.37
CA LEU A 415 -17.05 -4.43 -13.75
C LEU A 415 -17.08 -5.48 -12.63
N LEU A 416 -16.53 -6.67 -12.87
CA LEU A 416 -16.45 -7.73 -11.89
C LEU A 416 -15.60 -7.33 -10.67
N THR A 417 -14.41 -6.78 -10.89
CA THR A 417 -13.54 -6.30 -9.80
C THR A 417 -14.14 -5.10 -9.07
N GLY A 418 -14.88 -4.25 -9.78
CA GLY A 418 -15.61 -3.10 -9.25
C GLY A 418 -16.57 -3.46 -8.13
N THR A 419 -17.19 -4.65 -8.18
CA THR A 419 -18.14 -5.11 -7.15
C THR A 419 -17.51 -5.25 -5.78
N ALA A 420 -16.20 -5.47 -5.69
CA ALA A 420 -15.49 -5.76 -4.44
C ALA A 420 -14.58 -4.64 -3.94
N LEU A 421 -14.51 -3.49 -4.59
CA LEU A 421 -13.59 -2.41 -4.20
C LEU A 421 -13.78 -1.96 -2.74
N TRP A 422 -15.02 -1.85 -2.31
CA TRP A 422 -15.33 -1.41 -0.95
C TRP A 422 -15.00 -2.49 0.09
N LEU A 423 -15.31 -3.75 -0.21
CA LEU A 423 -14.95 -4.87 0.65
C LEU A 423 -13.42 -4.98 0.76
N SER A 424 -12.70 -4.91 -0.35
CA SER A 424 -11.24 -4.99 -0.38
C SER A 424 -10.60 -3.90 0.50
N ARG A 425 -11.10 -2.67 0.45
CA ARG A 425 -10.61 -1.59 1.33
C ARG A 425 -10.91 -1.83 2.80
N LEU A 426 -12.16 -2.19 3.11
CA LEU A 426 -12.58 -2.30 4.50
C LEU A 426 -11.90 -3.47 5.21
N ARG A 427 -11.77 -4.63 4.55
CA ARG A 427 -11.19 -5.84 5.14
C ARG A 427 -9.74 -5.64 5.60
N LEU A 428 -8.94 -4.82 4.89
CA LEU A 428 -7.54 -4.55 5.22
C LEU A 428 -7.39 -3.85 6.57
N TYR A 429 -8.28 -2.91 6.93
CA TYR A 429 -8.25 -2.27 8.25
C TYR A 429 -8.50 -3.27 9.40
N TYR A 430 -9.42 -4.23 9.15
CA TYR A 430 -9.73 -5.25 10.16
C TYR A 430 -8.59 -6.26 10.31
N SER A 431 -7.98 -6.68 9.19
CA SER A 431 -6.85 -7.60 9.24
C SER A 431 -5.60 -6.98 9.85
N ASP A 432 -5.29 -5.71 9.55
CA ASP A 432 -4.18 -4.97 10.17
C ASP A 432 -4.31 -4.91 11.68
N ARG A 433 -5.52 -4.63 12.16
CA ARG A 433 -5.80 -4.60 13.60
C ARG A 433 -5.61 -5.96 14.26
N VAL A 434 -6.13 -7.03 13.64
CA VAL A 434 -5.97 -8.40 14.16
C VAL A 434 -4.50 -8.80 14.18
N ALA A 435 -3.74 -8.45 13.15
CA ALA A 435 -2.30 -8.71 13.09
C ALA A 435 -1.55 -8.01 14.22
N ALA A 436 -1.85 -6.74 14.49
CA ALA A 436 -1.27 -6.00 15.59
C ALA A 436 -1.63 -6.65 16.95
N GLU A 437 -2.88 -7.08 17.15
CA GLU A 437 -3.33 -7.76 18.38
C GLU A 437 -2.65 -9.12 18.60
N ILE A 438 -2.46 -9.92 17.54
CA ILE A 438 -1.83 -11.25 17.63
C ILE A 438 -0.34 -11.15 17.96
N THR A 439 0.36 -10.20 17.34
CA THR A 439 1.82 -10.10 17.42
C THR A 439 2.32 -9.11 18.45
N GLY A 440 1.50 -8.15 18.88
CA GLY A 440 1.92 -7.04 19.73
C GLY A 440 2.92 -6.08 19.06
N ASN A 441 3.05 -6.10 17.72
CA ASN A 441 4.08 -5.36 17.00
C ASN A 441 3.50 -4.54 15.82
N PRO A 442 2.72 -3.49 16.06
CA PRO A 442 2.18 -2.66 14.97
C PRO A 442 3.28 -2.01 14.10
N ASN A 443 4.46 -1.76 14.67
CA ASN A 443 5.59 -1.15 13.97
C ASN A 443 6.20 -2.08 12.91
N ALA A 444 6.28 -3.38 13.15
CA ALA A 444 6.69 -4.35 12.14
C ALA A 444 5.72 -4.36 10.94
N LEU A 445 4.40 -4.18 11.17
CA LEU A 445 3.45 -4.10 10.06
C LEU A 445 3.67 -2.84 9.23
N ILE A 446 3.96 -1.70 9.86
CA ILE A 446 4.29 -0.45 9.15
C ILE A 446 5.51 -0.69 8.25
N ARG A 447 6.60 -1.25 8.79
CA ARG A 447 7.80 -1.56 8.01
C ARG A 447 7.52 -2.54 6.88
N ALA A 448 6.78 -3.61 7.17
CA ALA A 448 6.44 -4.62 6.18
C ALA A 448 5.64 -4.04 5.01
N LEU A 449 4.61 -3.22 5.26
CA LEU A 449 3.81 -2.59 4.22
C LEU A 449 4.64 -1.65 3.34
N LEU A 450 5.53 -0.86 3.93
CA LEU A 450 6.42 0.03 3.19
C LEU A 450 7.47 -0.75 2.39
N LYS A 451 8.06 -1.80 2.95
CA LYS A 451 9.01 -2.68 2.24
C LYS A 451 8.34 -3.42 1.08
N ILE A 452 7.08 -3.86 1.23
CA ILE A 452 6.30 -4.44 0.13
C ILE A 452 6.12 -3.41 -0.98
N ALA A 453 5.76 -2.16 -0.66
CA ALA A 453 5.64 -1.10 -1.66
C ALA A 453 6.96 -0.83 -2.39
N ILE A 454 8.08 -0.77 -1.67
CA ILE A 454 9.42 -0.62 -2.24
C ILE A 454 9.76 -1.81 -3.14
N GLY A 455 9.51 -3.03 -2.68
CA GLY A 455 9.81 -4.24 -3.43
C GLY A 455 9.01 -4.36 -4.72
N VAL A 456 7.72 -4.00 -4.71
CA VAL A 456 6.89 -3.95 -5.94
C VAL A 456 7.42 -2.91 -6.92
N ALA A 457 7.77 -1.71 -6.44
CA ALA A 457 8.32 -0.66 -7.30
C ALA A 457 9.69 -1.07 -7.87
N ALA A 458 10.54 -1.72 -7.07
CA ALA A 458 11.84 -2.23 -7.50
C ALA A 458 11.72 -3.33 -8.56
N ASP A 459 10.74 -4.22 -8.41
CA ASP A 459 10.45 -5.27 -9.38
C ASP A 459 10.05 -4.67 -10.73
N ILE A 460 9.12 -3.70 -10.74
CA ILE A 460 8.70 -3.00 -11.95
C ILE A 460 9.86 -2.24 -12.61
N GLN A 461 10.75 -1.62 -11.82
CA GLN A 461 11.92 -0.92 -12.37
C GLN A 461 12.94 -1.88 -12.97
N LYS A 462 13.12 -3.05 -12.35
CA LYS A 462 14.09 -4.05 -12.79
C LYS A 462 13.63 -4.77 -14.05
N GLU A 463 12.38 -5.19 -14.08
CA GLU A 463 11.80 -5.90 -15.23
C GLU A 463 11.39 -4.95 -16.37
N GLU A 464 11.36 -3.63 -16.10
CA GLU A 464 10.92 -2.55 -17.02
C GLU A 464 9.46 -2.66 -17.45
N GLU A 465 8.72 -3.60 -16.87
CA GLU A 465 7.32 -3.86 -17.18
C GLU A 465 6.48 -4.15 -15.94
N THR A 466 5.18 -4.00 -16.06
CA THR A 466 4.22 -4.41 -15.03
C THR A 466 3.80 -5.86 -15.27
N SER A 467 4.12 -6.73 -14.34
CA SER A 467 3.71 -8.14 -14.41
C SER A 467 2.18 -8.29 -14.41
N TRP A 468 1.66 -9.15 -15.30
CA TRP A 468 0.24 -9.53 -15.31
C TRP A 468 -0.27 -10.07 -13.97
N GLN A 469 0.61 -10.68 -13.19
CA GLN A 469 0.31 -11.19 -11.85
C GLN A 469 -0.03 -10.07 -10.86
N LEU A 470 0.74 -8.97 -10.90
CA LEU A 470 0.50 -7.82 -10.04
C LEU A 470 -0.88 -7.20 -10.25
N GLU A 471 -1.35 -7.13 -11.51
CA GLU A 471 -2.68 -6.59 -11.80
C GLU A 471 -3.79 -7.56 -11.43
N SER A 472 -3.70 -8.82 -11.86
CA SER A 472 -4.76 -9.82 -11.65
C SER A 472 -4.98 -10.18 -10.18
N LEU A 473 -3.92 -10.18 -9.36
CA LEU A 473 -3.96 -10.47 -7.93
C LEU A 473 -4.09 -9.22 -7.06
N ASN A 474 -4.01 -8.02 -7.64
CA ASN A 474 -3.97 -6.75 -6.91
C ASN A 474 -5.05 -6.62 -5.83
N LEU A 475 -6.27 -7.11 -6.09
CA LEU A 475 -7.40 -6.97 -5.18
C LEU A 475 -7.23 -7.73 -3.85
N LEU A 476 -6.41 -8.80 -3.83
CA LEU A 476 -6.18 -9.64 -2.67
C LEU A 476 -4.86 -9.30 -1.94
N THR A 477 -3.95 -8.60 -2.59
CA THR A 477 -2.66 -8.22 -2.00
C THR A 477 -2.83 -7.20 -0.86
N PRO A 478 -1.90 -7.12 0.09
CA PRO A 478 -1.97 -6.15 1.18
C PRO A 478 -1.71 -4.71 0.73
N VAL A 479 -0.99 -4.52 -0.38
CA VAL A 479 -0.62 -3.21 -0.94
C VAL A 479 -0.94 -3.18 -2.42
N SER A 480 -1.51 -2.08 -2.91
CA SER A 480 -1.77 -1.89 -4.33
C SER A 480 -0.48 -1.61 -5.10
N TYR A 481 -0.26 -2.30 -6.23
CA TYR A 481 0.89 -2.02 -7.08
C TYR A 481 0.90 -0.57 -7.59
N GLN A 482 -0.27 -0.01 -7.87
CA GLN A 482 -0.39 1.38 -8.31
C GLN A 482 0.03 2.39 -7.24
N GLN A 483 -0.31 2.15 -5.97
CA GLN A 483 0.16 2.99 -4.87
C GLN A 483 1.65 2.80 -4.62
N SER A 484 2.16 1.59 -4.87
CA SER A 484 3.58 1.25 -4.71
C SER A 484 4.48 2.01 -5.67
N LEU A 485 4.01 2.40 -6.86
CA LEU A 485 4.82 3.10 -7.86
C LEU A 485 5.51 4.33 -7.26
N SER A 486 4.74 5.33 -6.88
CA SER A 486 5.29 6.57 -6.34
C SER A 486 5.82 6.40 -4.91
N LEU A 487 5.11 5.64 -4.06
CA LEU A 487 5.51 5.43 -2.67
C LEU A 487 6.82 4.65 -2.54
N GLY A 488 7.00 3.60 -3.35
CA GLY A 488 8.17 2.73 -3.27
C GLY A 488 9.45 3.38 -3.80
N THR A 489 9.34 4.29 -4.76
CA THR A 489 10.50 4.95 -5.38
C THR A 489 10.89 6.27 -4.71
N ILE A 490 9.97 6.90 -3.97
CA ILE A 490 10.22 8.22 -3.37
C ILE A 490 11.20 8.16 -2.20
N ALA A 491 11.38 7.01 -1.60
CA ALA A 491 12.20 6.82 -0.40
C ALA A 491 13.67 7.27 -0.56
N SER A 492 14.17 7.37 -1.79
CA SER A 492 15.51 7.90 -2.08
C SER A 492 15.60 9.42 -2.02
N ASN A 493 14.49 10.12 -2.26
CA ASN A 493 14.48 11.56 -2.50
C ASN A 493 13.64 12.34 -1.46
N LEU A 494 12.73 11.66 -0.77
CA LEU A 494 11.80 12.28 0.19
C LEU A 494 11.49 11.33 1.35
N SER A 495 11.22 11.87 2.54
CA SER A 495 10.77 11.05 3.67
C SER A 495 9.35 10.50 3.45
N PHE A 496 9.09 9.30 3.95
CA PHE A 496 7.74 8.71 3.90
C PHE A 496 6.70 9.58 4.59
N GLU A 497 7.04 10.23 5.70
CA GLU A 497 6.14 11.12 6.42
C GLU A 497 5.65 12.26 5.53
N SER A 498 6.56 12.87 4.74
CA SER A 498 6.21 13.98 3.85
C SER A 498 5.28 13.55 2.73
N PHE A 499 5.55 12.40 2.10
CA PHE A 499 4.68 11.86 1.04
C PHE A 499 3.30 11.44 1.58
N LEU A 500 3.27 10.71 2.69
CA LEU A 500 2.05 10.19 3.29
C LEU A 500 1.23 11.25 4.03
N LYS A 501 1.76 12.47 4.19
CA LYS A 501 1.05 13.60 4.77
C LYS A 501 -0.22 13.94 3.99
N TRP A 502 -0.23 13.77 2.67
CA TRP A 502 -1.45 13.95 1.87
C TRP A 502 -2.55 12.96 2.31
N ASP A 503 -2.20 11.70 2.54
CA ASP A 503 -3.13 10.64 2.94
C ASP A 503 -3.74 10.86 4.34
N THR A 504 -3.05 11.60 5.21
CA THR A 504 -3.49 11.83 6.59
C THR A 504 -4.13 13.20 6.78
N ALA A 505 -3.55 14.25 6.19
CA ALA A 505 -3.90 15.64 6.45
C ALA A 505 -4.93 16.24 5.46
N ASN A 506 -5.12 15.66 4.25
CA ASN A 506 -6.09 16.19 3.29
C ASN A 506 -7.53 15.88 3.73
N PRO A 507 -8.40 16.91 3.93
CA PRO A 507 -9.77 16.68 4.40
C PRO A 507 -10.65 15.96 3.38
N TYR A 508 -10.37 16.07 2.09
CA TYR A 508 -11.16 15.48 1.02
C TYR A 508 -10.62 14.13 0.52
N ARG A 509 -9.58 13.59 1.12
CA ARG A 509 -8.90 12.34 0.70
C ARG A 509 -9.86 11.18 0.45
N ARG A 510 -10.96 11.06 1.24
CA ARG A 510 -11.92 9.97 1.09
C ARG A 510 -12.69 9.99 -0.23
N TRP A 511 -12.92 11.17 -0.82
CA TRP A 511 -13.54 11.30 -2.12
C TRP A 511 -12.70 10.70 -3.24
N PHE A 512 -11.38 10.85 -3.15
CA PHE A 512 -10.45 10.38 -4.17
C PHE A 512 -10.09 8.90 -4.03
N THR A 513 -10.65 8.21 -3.03
CA THR A 513 -10.45 6.78 -2.82
C THR A 513 -11.66 5.93 -3.17
N ILE A 514 -12.76 6.51 -3.66
CA ILE A 514 -13.99 5.78 -3.94
C ILE A 514 -13.73 4.63 -4.92
N ASN A 515 -12.93 4.86 -5.95
CA ASN A 515 -12.59 3.87 -6.99
C ASN A 515 -11.34 3.05 -6.67
N ASN A 516 -10.69 3.25 -5.53
CA ASN A 516 -9.49 2.50 -5.19
C ASN A 516 -9.85 1.14 -4.57
N SER A 517 -9.11 0.11 -4.94
CA SER A 517 -9.23 -1.23 -4.32
C SER A 517 -8.62 -1.31 -2.92
N HIS A 518 -7.69 -0.41 -2.60
CA HIS A 518 -6.97 -0.39 -1.33
C HIS A 518 -7.22 0.91 -0.58
N PRO A 519 -7.16 0.89 0.76
CA PRO A 519 -7.15 2.09 1.57
C PRO A 519 -5.87 2.90 1.32
N LEU A 520 -5.91 4.19 1.66
CA LEU A 520 -4.71 5.03 1.65
C LEU A 520 -3.65 4.46 2.60
N MET A 521 -2.40 4.41 2.14
CA MET A 521 -1.31 3.87 2.94
C MET A 521 -1.10 4.69 4.20
N GLY A 522 -1.14 6.03 4.11
CA GLY A 522 -1.01 6.90 5.27
C GLY A 522 -2.13 6.71 6.31
N ASP A 523 -3.40 6.49 5.89
CA ASP A 523 -4.51 6.23 6.82
C ASP A 523 -4.34 4.88 7.54
N ARG A 524 -3.82 3.83 6.87
CA ARG A 524 -3.49 2.55 7.49
C ARG A 524 -2.39 2.70 8.53
N ILE A 525 -1.29 3.34 8.14
CA ILE A 525 -0.11 3.53 9.00
C ILE A 525 -0.48 4.41 10.20
N GLU A 526 -1.26 5.48 10.01
CA GLU A 526 -1.72 6.33 11.12
C GLU A 526 -2.52 5.53 12.15
N ARG A 527 -3.41 4.63 11.71
CA ARG A 527 -4.17 3.74 12.63
C ARG A 527 -3.25 2.77 13.38
N LEU A 528 -2.23 2.25 12.72
CA LEU A 528 -1.23 1.40 13.39
C LEU A 528 -0.39 2.21 14.39
N CYS A 529 -0.02 3.45 14.06
CA CYS A 529 0.63 4.37 15.00
C CYS A 529 -0.27 4.72 16.20
N GLN A 530 -1.61 4.82 15.99
CA GLN A 530 -2.57 5.01 17.09
C GLN A 530 -2.60 3.78 18.02
N ILE A 531 -2.54 2.55 17.47
CA ILE A 531 -2.43 1.34 18.27
C ILE A 531 -1.10 1.31 19.05
N ALA A 532 0.01 1.65 18.39
CA ALA A 532 1.32 1.73 19.04
C ALA A 532 1.31 2.71 20.23
N ARG A 533 0.78 3.91 20.03
CA ARG A 533 0.63 4.92 21.10
C ARG A 533 -0.30 4.46 22.22
N HIS A 534 -1.39 3.73 21.90
CA HIS A 534 -2.29 3.16 22.91
C HIS A 534 -1.57 2.12 23.79
N TRP A 535 -0.57 1.45 23.27
CA TRP A 535 0.28 0.53 24.00
C TRP A 535 1.57 1.17 24.54
N HIS A 536 1.67 2.50 24.51
CA HIS A 536 2.84 3.26 24.96
C HIS A 536 4.14 2.87 24.25
N LEU A 537 4.04 2.57 22.95
CA LEU A 537 5.20 2.26 22.11
C LEU A 537 5.60 3.49 21.29
N ASP A 538 6.87 3.60 21.01
CA ASP A 538 7.37 4.52 20.00
C ASP A 538 6.81 4.14 18.63
N THR A 539 6.60 5.12 17.76
CA THR A 539 6.07 4.89 16.43
C THR A 539 7.16 4.93 15.38
N GLU A 540 7.07 4.03 14.39
CA GLU A 540 8.02 3.97 13.27
C GLU A 540 8.01 5.27 12.44
N LEU A 541 6.82 5.86 12.26
CA LEU A 541 6.63 7.15 11.56
C LEU A 541 5.89 8.15 12.46
N HIS A 542 6.20 9.43 12.29
CA HIS A 542 5.55 10.51 13.02
C HIS A 542 4.71 11.37 12.08
N PHE A 543 3.40 11.33 12.26
CA PHE A 543 2.49 12.23 11.57
C PHE A 543 2.08 13.39 12.47
N ALA A 544 2.34 14.61 12.00
CA ALA A 544 1.74 15.78 12.60
C ALA A 544 0.26 15.82 12.23
N SER A 545 -0.64 15.82 13.21
CA SER A 545 -2.10 15.73 13.02
C SER A 545 -2.76 17.04 12.57
N VAL A 546 -2.01 17.98 12.00
CA VAL A 546 -2.57 19.27 11.56
C VAL A 546 -3.23 19.08 10.18
N PRO A 547 -4.57 19.26 10.06
CA PRO A 547 -5.25 19.21 8.78
C PRO A 547 -4.74 20.30 7.85
N SER A 548 -4.51 19.97 6.60
CA SER A 548 -4.10 20.94 5.59
C SER A 548 -5.26 21.86 5.18
N LYS A 549 -4.94 23.13 4.93
CA LYS A 549 -5.93 24.09 4.40
C LYS A 549 -6.05 23.91 2.90
N VAL A 550 -7.08 23.21 2.47
CA VAL A 550 -7.42 23.04 1.05
C VAL A 550 -8.38 24.15 0.61
N LYS A 551 -8.17 24.70 -0.60
CA LYS A 551 -9.08 25.71 -1.18
C LYS A 551 -10.45 25.10 -1.43
N ARG A 552 -11.50 25.63 -0.83
CA ARG A 552 -12.88 25.15 -1.03
C ARG A 552 -13.32 25.23 -2.50
N GLN A 553 -12.88 26.25 -3.21
CA GLN A 553 -13.16 26.43 -4.63
C GLN A 553 -12.62 25.28 -5.47
N SER A 554 -11.39 24.81 -5.22
CA SER A 554 -10.81 23.65 -5.91
C SER A 554 -11.65 22.39 -5.70
N PHE A 555 -12.12 22.15 -4.48
CA PHE A 555 -12.98 21.01 -4.20
C PHE A 555 -14.33 21.10 -4.93
N LEU A 556 -14.99 22.27 -4.90
CA LEU A 556 -16.25 22.48 -5.58
C LEU A 556 -16.11 22.29 -7.10
N LEU A 557 -15.06 22.81 -7.71
CA LEU A 557 -14.75 22.58 -9.13
C LEU A 557 -14.46 21.11 -9.43
N GLN A 558 -13.79 20.40 -8.52
CA GLN A 558 -13.53 18.97 -8.68
C GLN A 558 -14.82 18.15 -8.76
N ILE A 559 -15.83 18.47 -7.96
CA ILE A 559 -17.11 17.77 -7.91
C ILE A 559 -18.21 18.44 -8.75
N ALA A 560 -17.88 19.48 -9.52
CA ALA A 560 -18.84 20.28 -10.29
C ALA A 560 -19.80 19.46 -11.17
N PRO A 561 -19.39 18.38 -11.89
CA PRO A 561 -20.32 17.53 -12.62
C PRO A 561 -21.43 16.93 -11.74
N TRP A 562 -21.04 16.45 -10.56
CA TRP A 562 -21.97 15.87 -9.58
C TRP A 562 -22.83 16.91 -8.90
N LEU A 563 -22.32 18.13 -8.68
CA LEU A 563 -23.11 19.26 -8.17
C LEU A 563 -24.08 19.79 -9.22
N GLY A 564 -23.76 19.67 -10.50
CA GLY A 564 -24.65 20.03 -11.59
C GLY A 564 -25.98 19.27 -11.55
N ILE A 565 -25.96 17.99 -11.14
CA ILE A 565 -27.16 17.14 -11.00
C ILE A 565 -28.18 17.75 -10.03
N PRO A 566 -27.88 17.93 -8.72
CA PRO A 566 -28.86 18.51 -7.79
C PRO A 566 -29.19 19.97 -8.11
N LEU A 567 -28.28 20.74 -8.71
CA LEU A 567 -28.58 22.09 -9.19
C LEU A 567 -29.57 22.06 -10.36
N GLY A 568 -29.45 21.09 -11.28
CA GLY A 568 -30.43 20.87 -12.34
C GLY A 568 -31.81 20.50 -11.79
N VAL A 569 -31.88 19.62 -10.79
CA VAL A 569 -33.12 19.27 -10.11
C VAL A 569 -33.71 20.47 -9.37
N LEU A 570 -32.89 21.25 -8.67
CA LEU A 570 -33.30 22.46 -7.98
C LEU A 570 -33.85 23.50 -8.98
N PHE A 571 -33.19 23.67 -10.11
CA PHE A 571 -33.67 24.53 -11.19
C PHE A 571 -35.02 24.06 -11.75
N ALA A 572 -35.17 22.75 -12.00
CA ALA A 572 -36.43 22.16 -12.42
C ALA A 572 -37.55 22.40 -11.41
N ALA A 573 -37.27 22.20 -10.12
CA ALA A 573 -38.25 22.48 -9.06
C ALA A 573 -38.64 23.97 -8.99
N LEU A 574 -37.69 24.89 -9.15
CA LEU A 574 -37.91 26.32 -9.17
C LEU A 574 -38.77 26.74 -10.36
N VAL A 575 -38.47 26.23 -11.55
CA VAL A 575 -39.32 26.47 -12.74
C VAL A 575 -40.72 25.91 -12.54
N TRP A 576 -40.84 24.69 -12.01
CA TRP A 576 -42.12 24.07 -11.72
C TRP A 576 -42.98 24.90 -10.72
N ILE A 577 -42.36 25.36 -9.61
CA ILE A 577 -43.07 26.23 -8.62
C ILE A 577 -43.52 27.55 -9.28
N THR A 578 -42.61 28.18 -10.05
CA THR A 578 -42.93 29.42 -10.74
C THR A 578 -44.05 29.23 -11.74
N TRP A 579 -44.07 28.09 -12.42
CA TRP A 579 -45.08 27.71 -13.38
C TRP A 579 -46.46 27.45 -12.73
N GLN A 580 -46.48 26.75 -11.59
CA GLN A 580 -47.67 26.52 -10.79
C GLN A 580 -48.26 27.86 -10.25
N LEU A 581 -47.37 28.75 -9.81
CA LEU A 581 -47.79 30.08 -9.36
C LEU A 581 -48.38 30.90 -10.51
N ALA A 582 -47.74 30.89 -11.69
CA ALA A 582 -48.27 31.57 -12.87
C ALA A 582 -49.60 30.99 -13.33
N PHE A 583 -49.81 29.68 -13.25
CA PHE A 583 -51.06 28.99 -13.51
C PHE A 583 -52.15 29.39 -12.49
N ALA A 584 -51.81 29.39 -11.20
CA ALA A 584 -52.76 29.79 -10.12
C ALA A 584 -53.19 31.26 -10.26
N LEU A 585 -52.27 32.13 -10.69
CA LEU A 585 -52.57 33.56 -10.94
C LEU A 585 -53.23 33.80 -12.31
N LYS A 586 -53.53 32.74 -13.09
CA LYS A 586 -54.08 32.80 -14.45
C LYS A 586 -53.29 33.70 -15.40
N PHE A 587 -51.97 33.81 -15.18
CA PHE A 587 -51.10 34.69 -15.95
C PHE A 587 -50.74 34.11 -17.33
N LEU A 588 -50.71 32.75 -17.46
CA LEU A 588 -50.42 32.01 -18.69
C LEU A 588 -51.16 30.66 -18.71
N ASN A 589 -51.67 30.26 -19.88
CA ASN A 589 -52.26 28.94 -20.10
C ASN A 589 -51.16 27.89 -20.39
N LEU A 590 -50.47 27.46 -19.35
CA LEU A 590 -49.32 26.56 -19.45
C LEU A 590 -49.74 25.16 -19.02
N LYS A 591 -49.74 24.18 -19.91
CA LYS A 591 -50.17 22.79 -19.61
C LYS A 591 -49.05 21.76 -19.61
N TRP A 592 -47.94 21.99 -20.29
CA TRP A 592 -47.00 20.95 -20.67
C TRP A 592 -45.98 20.52 -19.59
N ILE A 593 -45.80 21.26 -18.54
CA ILE A 593 -44.87 20.88 -17.44
C ILE A 593 -45.56 20.11 -16.31
N TYR A 594 -46.87 19.90 -16.40
CA TYR A 594 -47.70 19.58 -15.25
C TYR A 594 -47.44 18.17 -14.63
N GLU A 595 -46.95 17.17 -15.38
CA GLU A 595 -46.74 15.79 -14.89
C GLU A 595 -45.52 15.11 -15.51
N ASP A 596 -44.58 15.87 -16.08
CA ASP A 596 -43.59 15.30 -16.97
C ASP A 596 -42.24 15.10 -16.29
N TRP A 597 -41.88 13.83 -16.02
CA TRP A 597 -40.56 13.42 -15.55
C TRP A 597 -39.46 13.74 -16.57
N SER A 598 -39.77 13.87 -17.83
CA SER A 598 -38.84 14.22 -18.92
C SER A 598 -38.20 15.57 -18.67
N PHE A 599 -38.98 16.57 -18.20
CA PHE A 599 -38.45 17.89 -17.86
C PHE A 599 -37.40 17.85 -16.77
N ILE A 600 -37.68 17.10 -15.67
CA ILE A 600 -36.70 16.94 -14.57
C ILE A 600 -35.44 16.22 -15.06
N THR A 601 -35.60 15.16 -15.82
CA THR A 601 -34.49 14.38 -16.39
C THR A 601 -33.64 15.22 -17.34
N GLY A 602 -34.30 16.05 -18.21
CA GLY A 602 -33.62 16.99 -19.08
C GLY A 602 -32.76 18.01 -18.30
N CYS A 603 -33.39 18.68 -17.30
CA CYS A 603 -32.68 19.64 -16.44
C CYS A 603 -31.48 19.00 -15.68
N LEU A 604 -31.62 17.75 -15.20
CA LEU A 604 -30.59 17.02 -14.52
C LEU A 604 -29.39 16.79 -15.46
N LEU A 605 -29.62 16.32 -16.69
CA LEU A 605 -28.58 16.05 -17.68
C LEU A 605 -27.89 17.35 -18.14
N ILE A 606 -28.65 18.42 -18.35
CA ILE A 606 -28.09 19.73 -18.70
C ILE A 606 -27.25 20.26 -17.53
N GLY A 607 -27.76 20.17 -16.29
CA GLY A 607 -27.00 20.56 -15.11
C GLY A 607 -25.67 19.80 -14.97
N PHE A 608 -25.67 18.47 -15.20
CA PHE A 608 -24.46 17.66 -15.25
C PHE A 608 -23.49 18.13 -16.35
N SER A 609 -24.01 18.43 -17.53
CA SER A 609 -23.22 18.95 -18.65
C SER A 609 -22.52 20.27 -18.28
N ILE A 610 -23.27 21.24 -17.76
CA ILE A 610 -22.73 22.55 -17.35
C ILE A 610 -21.62 22.35 -16.30
N GLY A 611 -21.87 21.55 -15.26
CA GLY A 611 -20.86 21.23 -14.26
C GLY A 611 -19.61 20.59 -14.85
N THR A 612 -19.76 19.72 -15.87
CA THR A 612 -18.65 19.09 -16.56
C THR A 612 -17.83 20.11 -17.34
N VAL A 613 -18.47 21.02 -18.09
CA VAL A 613 -17.79 22.08 -18.85
C VAL A 613 -17.02 23.02 -17.91
N MET A 614 -17.62 23.43 -16.79
CA MET A 614 -16.95 24.27 -15.80
C MET A 614 -15.68 23.61 -15.24
N ARG A 615 -15.71 22.29 -15.04
CA ARG A 615 -14.57 21.53 -14.59
C ARG A 615 -13.44 21.44 -15.63
N ILE A 616 -13.77 21.28 -16.93
CA ILE A 616 -12.79 21.04 -18.01
C ILE A 616 -11.73 22.13 -18.03
N ASN A 617 -12.12 23.40 -18.03
CA ASN A 617 -11.19 24.53 -18.14
C ASN A 617 -10.20 24.59 -16.96
N SER A 618 -10.68 24.26 -15.76
CA SER A 618 -9.79 24.23 -14.57
C SER A 618 -8.95 22.96 -14.51
N PHE A 619 -9.46 21.86 -15.06
CA PHE A 619 -8.79 20.58 -15.06
C PHE A 619 -7.66 20.50 -16.12
N PHE A 620 -7.82 21.16 -17.28
CA PHE A 620 -6.83 21.17 -18.37
C PHE A 620 -6.50 22.62 -18.77
N PRO A 621 -5.80 23.38 -17.90
CA PRO A 621 -5.37 24.73 -18.27
C PRO A 621 -4.30 24.69 -19.37
N ASP A 622 -4.19 25.76 -20.14
CA ASP A 622 -3.16 25.87 -21.18
C ASP A 622 -1.74 25.76 -20.60
N ILE A 623 -0.89 24.95 -21.22
CA ILE A 623 0.49 24.78 -20.82
C ILE A 623 1.32 25.92 -21.39
N LYS A 624 1.76 26.84 -20.51
CA LYS A 624 2.65 27.94 -20.87
C LYS A 624 4.11 27.57 -20.57
N PRO A 625 5.06 27.77 -21.50
CA PRO A 625 6.47 27.37 -21.27
C PRO A 625 7.08 27.94 -19.99
N ALA A 626 6.67 29.14 -19.58
CA ALA A 626 7.20 29.82 -18.37
C ALA A 626 6.70 29.17 -17.05
N THR A 627 5.64 28.37 -17.06
CA THR A 627 5.04 27.78 -15.84
C THR A 627 5.29 26.28 -15.70
N VAL A 628 6.04 25.70 -16.65
CA VAL A 628 6.28 24.26 -16.70
C VAL A 628 7.32 23.87 -15.67
N GLN A 629 6.98 22.91 -14.80
CA GLN A 629 7.87 22.36 -13.79
C GLN A 629 8.71 21.20 -14.39
N THR A 630 9.93 21.06 -13.89
CA THR A 630 10.90 20.03 -14.32
C THR A 630 11.00 18.88 -13.31
N ASP A 631 11.81 17.87 -13.60
CA ASP A 631 12.04 16.68 -12.75
C ASP A 631 12.42 17.04 -11.30
N ASP A 632 13.23 18.07 -11.08
CA ASP A 632 13.69 18.49 -9.75
C ASP A 632 12.56 18.95 -8.82
N SER A 633 11.45 19.41 -9.39
CA SER A 633 10.28 19.85 -8.62
C SER A 633 9.33 18.70 -8.21
N LEU A 634 9.47 17.53 -8.82
CA LEU A 634 8.54 16.40 -8.61
C LEU A 634 8.44 15.95 -7.15
N PRO A 635 9.52 15.86 -6.34
CA PRO A 635 9.42 15.53 -4.93
C PRO A 635 8.57 16.53 -4.14
N ASN A 636 8.69 17.84 -4.45
CA ASN A 636 7.90 18.89 -3.81
C ASN A 636 6.41 18.78 -4.18
N LEU A 637 6.10 18.49 -5.45
CA LEU A 637 4.73 18.28 -5.92
C LEU A 637 4.10 17.05 -5.25
N LEU A 638 4.86 15.99 -5.05
CA LEU A 638 4.42 14.77 -4.38
C LEU A 638 4.19 14.95 -2.87
N SER A 639 4.88 15.90 -2.23
CA SER A 639 4.79 16.16 -0.79
C SER A 639 3.69 17.15 -0.38
N ASP A 640 3.05 17.87 -1.33
CA ASP A 640 2.02 18.86 -1.01
C ASP A 640 0.74 18.20 -0.47
N PRO A 641 0.40 18.41 0.83
CA PRO A 641 -0.78 17.81 1.43
C PRO A 641 -2.09 18.52 1.04
N SER A 642 -2.03 19.72 0.49
CA SER A 642 -3.20 20.54 0.14
C SER A 642 -3.68 20.34 -1.28
N ALA A 643 -2.86 19.77 -2.15
CA ALA A 643 -3.15 19.60 -3.56
C ALA A 643 -4.35 18.66 -3.82
N LEU A 644 -5.19 19.03 -4.78
CA LEU A 644 -6.26 18.21 -5.32
C LEU A 644 -5.98 17.88 -6.80
N PRO A 645 -6.59 16.84 -7.37
CA PRO A 645 -6.39 16.52 -8.79
C PRO A 645 -6.74 17.65 -9.76
N ILE A 646 -7.65 18.57 -9.36
CA ILE A 646 -8.01 19.74 -10.15
C ILE A 646 -6.97 20.85 -10.13
N ASP A 647 -6.16 20.92 -9.08
CA ASP A 647 -5.04 21.87 -8.98
C ASP A 647 -3.90 21.38 -9.88
N SER A 648 -4.16 21.35 -11.18
CA SER A 648 -3.25 20.81 -12.18
C SER A 648 -2.00 21.66 -12.32
N ILE A 649 -0.84 21.01 -12.29
CA ILE A 649 0.44 21.66 -12.48
C ILE A 649 1.06 21.15 -13.78
N SER A 650 1.42 22.07 -14.66
CA SER A 650 2.08 21.73 -15.91
C SER A 650 3.49 21.23 -15.66
N VAL A 651 3.82 20.04 -16.18
CA VAL A 651 5.15 19.42 -16.01
C VAL A 651 5.73 19.02 -17.36
N ARG A 652 7.06 19.10 -17.46
CA ARG A 652 7.85 18.54 -18.57
C ARG A 652 8.98 17.71 -17.99
N LEU A 653 8.86 16.40 -18.11
CA LEU A 653 9.74 15.44 -17.47
C LEU A 653 10.49 14.62 -18.52
N VAL A 654 11.74 14.28 -18.23
CA VAL A 654 12.60 13.46 -19.10
C VAL A 654 12.85 12.13 -18.39
N GLY A 655 12.56 11.01 -19.07
CA GLY A 655 12.74 9.71 -18.44
C GLY A 655 12.42 8.55 -19.36
N LYS A 656 12.34 7.34 -18.79
CA LYS A 656 12.09 6.10 -19.50
C LYS A 656 10.61 5.72 -19.43
N LEU A 657 10.04 5.30 -20.55
CA LEU A 657 8.68 4.77 -20.56
C LEU A 657 8.71 3.29 -20.18
N LEU A 658 7.99 2.96 -19.15
CA LEU A 658 7.70 1.59 -18.71
C LEU A 658 6.22 1.30 -18.92
N GLY A 659 5.83 0.04 -18.86
CA GLY A 659 4.42 -0.32 -19.00
C GLY A 659 4.24 -1.80 -19.14
N ARG A 660 3.01 -2.21 -19.41
CA ARG A 660 2.69 -3.62 -19.63
C ARG A 660 2.83 -3.95 -21.11
N GLN A 661 3.40 -5.11 -21.40
CA GLN A 661 3.35 -5.70 -22.73
C GLN A 661 1.90 -6.11 -23.07
N GLY A 662 1.55 -6.14 -24.36
CA GLY A 662 0.19 -6.46 -24.78
C GLY A 662 -0.79 -5.31 -24.55
N THR A 663 -0.45 -4.11 -25.01
CA THR A 663 -1.25 -2.88 -24.76
C THR A 663 -2.39 -2.64 -25.73
N SER A 664 -2.84 -3.63 -26.48
CA SER A 664 -3.98 -3.52 -27.38
C SER A 664 -5.30 -3.33 -26.62
N ASN A 665 -5.38 -2.27 -25.80
CA ASN A 665 -6.56 -1.93 -25.02
C ASN A 665 -6.80 -0.42 -25.05
N SER A 666 -7.98 -0.01 -25.53
CA SER A 666 -8.36 1.40 -25.62
C SER A 666 -8.90 1.98 -24.31
N LEU A 667 -9.34 1.15 -23.37
CA LEU A 667 -9.95 1.60 -22.12
C LEU A 667 -8.92 1.89 -21.03
N ALA A 668 -7.83 1.11 -20.97
CA ALA A 668 -6.79 1.32 -19.98
C ALA A 668 -5.43 0.93 -20.54
N GLN A 669 -4.54 1.89 -20.56
CA GLN A 669 -3.13 1.68 -20.86
C GLN A 669 -2.37 1.83 -19.56
N ASP A 670 -1.66 0.78 -19.15
CA ASP A 670 -0.81 0.82 -17.96
C ASP A 670 0.57 1.33 -18.37
N LEU A 671 0.67 2.66 -18.46
CA LEU A 671 1.90 3.37 -18.78
C LEU A 671 2.49 3.97 -17.51
N ILE A 672 3.78 3.74 -17.31
CA ILE A 672 4.53 4.20 -16.15
C ILE A 672 5.73 5.00 -16.66
N PHE A 673 5.98 6.11 -16.03
CA PHE A 673 7.12 6.96 -16.35
C PHE A 673 8.15 6.85 -15.23
N GLN A 674 9.38 6.51 -15.60
CA GLN A 674 10.53 6.47 -14.73
C GLN A 674 11.36 7.72 -14.94
N SER A 675 11.24 8.69 -14.02
CA SER A 675 12.12 9.85 -13.94
C SER A 675 13.28 9.62 -12.95
N SER A 676 14.20 10.58 -12.89
CA SER A 676 15.24 10.62 -11.85
C SER A 676 14.68 10.66 -10.42
N ALA A 677 13.49 11.22 -10.25
CA ALA A 677 12.82 11.38 -8.96
C ALA A 677 11.93 10.19 -8.55
N GLY A 678 11.63 9.25 -9.46
CA GLY A 678 10.83 8.07 -9.15
C GLY A 678 9.87 7.64 -10.26
N LEU A 679 8.96 6.72 -9.91
CA LEU A 679 7.94 6.20 -10.82
C LEU A 679 6.63 6.99 -10.67
N VAL A 680 6.05 7.39 -11.79
CA VAL A 680 4.74 8.05 -11.85
C VAL A 680 3.88 7.40 -12.92
N LYS A 681 2.60 7.21 -12.62
CA LYS A 681 1.64 6.67 -13.58
C LYS A 681 1.35 7.71 -14.66
N LEU A 682 1.30 7.27 -15.93
CA LEU A 682 0.87 8.08 -17.05
C LEU A 682 -0.55 7.71 -17.46
N HIS A 683 -1.31 8.72 -17.88
CA HIS A 683 -2.63 8.54 -18.47
C HIS A 683 -2.61 9.13 -19.88
N HIS A 684 -2.81 8.26 -20.86
CA HIS A 684 -2.89 8.63 -22.28
C HIS A 684 -4.24 8.23 -22.83
N ILE A 685 -4.81 9.09 -23.67
CA ILE A 685 -6.02 8.79 -24.43
C ILE A 685 -5.58 8.46 -25.86
N SER A 686 -5.83 7.22 -26.28
CA SER A 686 -5.60 6.84 -27.67
C SER A 686 -6.74 7.37 -28.55
N TRP A 687 -6.41 8.08 -29.62
CA TRP A 687 -7.36 8.55 -30.62
C TRP A 687 -7.50 7.54 -31.76
N LEU A 688 -8.73 7.39 -32.29
CA LEU A 688 -8.99 6.61 -33.50
C LEU A 688 -8.11 7.11 -34.64
N GLY A 689 -7.19 6.28 -35.14
CA GLY A 689 -6.30 6.63 -36.24
C GLY A 689 -4.87 6.98 -35.88
N GLN A 690 -4.48 7.09 -34.61
CA GLN A 690 -3.08 7.24 -34.25
C GLN A 690 -2.29 5.97 -34.59
N SER A 691 -1.24 6.17 -35.41
CA SER A 691 -0.42 5.08 -35.94
C SER A 691 0.69 4.60 -35.02
N VAL A 692 0.74 5.12 -33.79
CA VAL A 692 1.84 4.82 -32.86
C VAL A 692 1.41 3.77 -31.87
N ASN A 693 2.10 2.66 -31.91
CA ASN A 693 2.00 1.64 -30.89
C ASN A 693 2.87 2.06 -29.70
N HIS A 694 2.25 2.22 -28.51
CA HIS A 694 3.01 2.59 -27.30
C HIS A 694 4.02 1.52 -26.91
N GLN A 695 3.79 0.28 -27.31
CA GLN A 695 4.72 -0.84 -27.09
C GLN A 695 6.09 -0.60 -27.72
N ASP A 696 6.12 0.03 -28.92
CA ASP A 696 7.38 0.34 -29.58
C ASP A 696 8.21 1.38 -28.81
N LEU A 697 7.60 2.04 -27.82
CA LEU A 697 8.20 3.08 -26.99
C LEU A 697 8.57 2.58 -25.59
N ILE A 698 8.05 1.43 -25.15
CA ILE A 698 8.42 0.85 -23.86
C ILE A 698 9.92 0.57 -23.84
N GLY A 699 10.59 0.95 -22.75
CA GLY A 699 12.04 0.86 -22.61
C GLY A 699 12.82 2.03 -23.20
N ARG A 700 12.20 2.93 -23.97
CA ARG A 700 12.88 4.09 -24.57
C ARG A 700 12.81 5.32 -23.68
N GLN A 701 13.81 6.18 -23.83
CA GLN A 701 13.79 7.51 -23.24
C GLN A 701 12.82 8.42 -24.02
N ILE A 702 11.98 9.12 -23.27
CA ILE A 702 10.95 10.01 -23.79
C ILE A 702 10.90 11.30 -22.98
N ILE A 703 10.35 12.35 -23.58
CA ILE A 703 9.98 13.59 -22.89
C ILE A 703 8.46 13.61 -22.80
N VAL A 704 7.93 13.73 -21.60
CA VAL A 704 6.49 13.81 -21.34
C VAL A 704 6.15 15.23 -20.92
N THR A 705 5.25 15.88 -21.65
CA THR A 705 4.65 17.16 -21.25
C THR A 705 3.18 16.94 -20.96
N GLY A 706 2.69 17.43 -19.84
CA GLY A 706 1.31 17.21 -19.43
C GLY A 706 0.97 17.85 -18.08
N TRP A 707 -0.12 17.40 -17.48
CA TRP A 707 -0.65 17.90 -16.21
C TRP A 707 -0.43 16.87 -15.10
N PHE A 708 0.39 17.23 -14.12
CA PHE A 708 0.57 16.43 -12.91
C PHE A 708 -0.66 16.54 -12.03
N ARG A 709 -1.13 15.40 -11.50
CA ARG A 709 -2.30 15.26 -10.65
C ARG A 709 -1.91 14.63 -9.33
N ARG A 710 -2.13 15.34 -8.24
CA ARG A 710 -1.95 14.78 -6.89
C ARG A 710 -3.27 14.17 -6.41
N GLY A 711 -3.32 12.86 -6.33
CA GLY A 711 -4.42 12.07 -5.77
C GLY A 711 -3.88 10.97 -4.87
N ALA A 712 -4.69 9.97 -4.55
CA ALA A 712 -4.29 8.78 -3.79
C ALA A 712 -3.14 8.02 -4.46
N THR A 713 -3.18 7.93 -5.78
CA THR A 713 -2.06 7.54 -6.65
C THR A 713 -1.78 8.73 -7.54
N PRO A 714 -0.60 9.35 -7.47
CA PRO A 714 -0.25 10.45 -8.37
C PRO A 714 -0.17 9.99 -9.82
N TRP A 715 -0.61 10.83 -10.76
CA TRP A 715 -0.50 10.53 -12.19
C TRP A 715 -0.26 11.79 -13.02
N ILE A 716 0.13 11.60 -14.27
CA ILE A 716 0.28 12.67 -15.26
C ILE A 716 -0.68 12.38 -16.42
N ASP A 717 -1.57 13.33 -16.71
CA ASP A 717 -2.34 13.35 -17.96
C ASP A 717 -1.44 13.89 -19.06
N ILE A 718 -1.13 13.07 -20.08
CA ILE A 718 -0.19 13.42 -21.14
C ILE A 718 -0.87 14.39 -22.11
N GLN A 719 -0.22 15.53 -22.44
CA GLN A 719 -0.57 16.35 -23.58
C GLN A 719 0.26 15.94 -24.79
N THR A 720 1.60 15.90 -24.63
CA THR A 720 2.53 15.48 -25.66
C THR A 720 3.57 14.51 -25.10
N LEU A 721 3.92 13.54 -25.93
CA LEU A 721 5.00 12.61 -25.69
C LEU A 721 5.99 12.73 -26.84
N GLU A 722 7.21 13.14 -26.56
CA GLU A 722 8.27 13.33 -27.53
C GLU A 722 9.29 12.19 -27.40
N THR A 723 9.63 11.56 -28.51
CA THR A 723 10.69 10.56 -28.58
C THR A 723 12.04 11.19 -28.89
N GLN A 724 13.13 10.52 -28.60
CA GLN A 724 14.48 11.00 -28.98
C GLN A 724 14.64 11.20 -30.50
N SER A 725 13.84 10.49 -31.32
CA SER A 725 13.83 10.64 -32.78
C SER A 725 13.04 11.86 -33.27
N GLY A 726 12.55 12.71 -32.36
CA GLY A 726 11.76 13.89 -32.70
C GLY A 726 10.29 13.62 -33.03
N LYS A 727 9.83 12.36 -32.92
CA LYS A 727 8.42 12.03 -33.17
C LYS A 727 7.58 12.45 -31.96
N THR A 728 6.58 13.28 -32.17
CA THR A 728 5.63 13.74 -31.16
C THR A 728 4.31 12.98 -31.26
N ILE A 729 3.78 12.56 -30.10
CA ILE A 729 2.47 11.94 -29.96
C ILE A 729 1.62 12.86 -29.12
N HIS A 730 0.46 13.23 -29.63
CA HIS A 730 -0.50 14.05 -28.90
C HIS A 730 -1.58 13.19 -28.27
N SER A 731 -1.94 13.49 -27.02
CA SER A 731 -3.08 12.91 -26.36
C SER A 731 -4.23 13.92 -26.39
N PRO A 732 -5.39 13.57 -26.94
CA PRO A 732 -6.48 14.52 -27.13
C PRO A 732 -7.28 14.78 -25.84
N HIS A 733 -6.61 15.16 -24.77
CA HIS A 733 -7.30 15.68 -23.59
C HIS A 733 -7.86 17.09 -23.91
N PRO A 734 -9.10 17.42 -23.53
CA PRO A 734 -10.09 16.72 -22.69
C PRO A 734 -11.25 16.04 -23.47
N ILE A 735 -10.98 15.45 -24.63
CA ILE A 735 -11.99 15.01 -25.60
C ILE A 735 -13.13 14.18 -24.98
N TRP A 736 -12.83 13.20 -24.12
CA TRP A 736 -13.86 12.36 -23.50
C TRP A 736 -14.77 13.15 -22.54
N SER A 737 -14.20 14.07 -21.78
CA SER A 737 -15.00 14.94 -20.90
C SER A 737 -15.88 15.88 -21.70
N THR A 738 -15.37 16.42 -22.82
CA THR A 738 -16.13 17.27 -23.74
C THR A 738 -17.23 16.48 -24.42
N PHE A 739 -16.91 15.29 -24.95
CA PHE A 739 -17.89 14.40 -25.57
C PHE A 739 -19.02 14.04 -24.59
N LEU A 740 -18.68 13.67 -23.35
CA LEU A 740 -19.67 13.33 -22.33
C LEU A 740 -20.57 14.54 -21.98
N ALA A 741 -19.99 15.74 -21.88
CA ALA A 741 -20.75 16.96 -21.63
C ALA A 741 -21.71 17.25 -22.78
N VAL A 742 -21.23 17.20 -24.03
CA VAL A 742 -22.05 17.43 -25.23
C VAL A 742 -23.14 16.38 -25.38
N ALA A 743 -22.82 15.09 -25.16
CA ALA A 743 -23.78 14.00 -25.22
C ALA A 743 -24.88 14.14 -24.13
N ALA A 744 -24.50 14.48 -22.90
CA ALA A 744 -25.45 14.72 -21.82
C ALA A 744 -26.34 15.92 -22.11
N GLN A 745 -25.80 17.00 -22.69
CA GLN A 745 -26.56 18.18 -23.08
C GLN A 745 -27.52 17.89 -24.23
N ALA A 746 -27.05 17.21 -25.27
CA ALA A 746 -27.87 16.86 -26.43
C ALA A 746 -29.00 15.90 -26.04
N TRP A 747 -28.69 14.87 -25.24
CA TRP A 747 -29.69 13.94 -24.71
C TRP A 747 -30.68 14.62 -23.78
N GLY A 748 -30.18 15.49 -22.88
CA GLY A 748 -31.04 16.29 -21.99
C GLY A 748 -31.98 17.21 -22.77
N ALA A 749 -31.48 17.90 -23.81
CA ALA A 749 -32.32 18.73 -24.67
C ALA A 749 -33.32 17.90 -25.47
N TYR A 750 -32.93 16.73 -25.99
CA TYR A 750 -33.84 15.81 -26.68
C TYR A 750 -34.99 15.36 -25.77
N VAL A 751 -34.65 14.84 -24.58
CA VAL A 751 -35.68 14.43 -23.60
C VAL A 751 -36.58 15.59 -23.19
N PHE A 752 -36.05 16.79 -23.06
CA PHE A 752 -36.81 18.01 -22.77
C PHE A 752 -37.78 18.39 -23.88
N LEU A 753 -37.41 18.18 -25.16
CA LEU A 753 -38.23 18.59 -26.31
C LEU A 753 -39.21 17.52 -26.77
N THR A 754 -38.97 16.25 -26.48
CA THR A 754 -39.78 15.11 -26.98
C THR A 754 -40.69 14.48 -25.91
N GLY A 755 -40.46 14.78 -24.62
CA GLY A 755 -41.31 14.37 -23.53
C GLY A 755 -42.37 15.39 -23.27
#